data_28b37e759238665c8c9d1a52bd919322
#
_entry.id   28b37e759238665c8c9d1a52bd919322
#
_cell.length_a   1.000
_cell.length_b   1.000
_cell.length_c   1.000
_cell.angle_alpha   90.00
_cell.angle_beta   90.00
_cell.angle_gamma   90.00
#
_symmetry.space_group_name_H-M   'P 1'
#
loop_
_entity.id
_entity.type
_entity.pdbx_description
1 polymer ?
#
loop_
_entity_poly.entity_id
_entity_poly.type
_entity_poly.pdbx_seq_one_letter_code
_entity_poly.pdbx_strand_id
1 'polypeptide(L)'
;SGDLPIVLLRIGDLNRIDLVKQVLQAHAYWRMKGLTVDLVIVNDDFSGYRAVLQDQILGLINAGPEAHIIDKPGGVFVRRAEELSEEDRVLFQTVARVLFTDSAETLLEQVERRAVAERLPKGLVPVMQPAAEPAQPLAQRERIFCNGLGGFTPDGHEYVITLEPGQSTPAPWVNVIASPYIGTVVSESGSAYTWVENAHEFRLTTWHNDPLSDSSGETIYIRDEETGEFWSPTPLPACGRSGYVCRHGFGYSVFEHDQAGISSELYTYVAMDAPVKFVVVKLHNHSGRPRRLSLTGYWELVLGEWRHANLMHIVTETDPHSGALFARNDFGRECADRVVFAQVSEQERTVTGNRTEFIGRNGALSRPAALRRERLSGRTGAGLDPCAAIQTHIELAVEQEREIVFTFGAAKHAEEAHYFIQRFSGPAGARQALETVWGYWNHTLGAVHVETPDPTLNVLTNGWLIYQTLSSRLWGRSGYYQSGGAYGFRDQLQDTMALIHTTPWLAREQLIRCAERQFNQGDVQHWWHPPNGQGVRTHFSDDYLWLAYATCRYILATGDTGVLDESVHFLEGRELNPGEEAYYDHPQRSNETASLYEHCVRAIKHGLRFGEHQLPLMGCGDWNDGMNLVGGEGKGESVWLAWFLYENLQLFAGLARSRGDKVFAELCTEQASQLRSNIETSAWDGDWYRRAWFDDGTPLGSSDNDECKIDSISQSWAVISNGGDPARARQAMAAVDKRLVRRDAQLIQLLDPPFDKSDLEPGYIKGYVPGVRENGGQYTHAAIWATTAFAMLGDKERAWELFAMLNPINRGSRPEEIERYKVEPYVMSADIYAAAPHTGRGGWTWYTGAAGWMYRLSVETLLGLKREGDELRIAPCVPDDWESYKIHYRYRDTFYHITIQCGGEKSDYVTRVTMDGAVVNGAGLIPLLDDRQEHHVEVMLG
;
A
#
# COMPACT_ATOMS: atom_id res chain seq x y z
N SER A 1 -3.25 -14.28 -36.77
CA SER A 1 -4.20 -13.18 -36.59
C SER A 1 -3.58 -11.82 -36.94
N GLY A 2 -2.27 -11.65 -36.74
CA GLY A 2 -1.59 -10.36 -36.92
C GLY A 2 -1.59 -9.46 -35.68
N ASP A 3 -2.39 -9.77 -34.70
CA ASP A 3 -2.50 -9.02 -33.43
C ASP A 3 -1.45 -9.46 -32.40
N LEU A 4 -0.93 -10.69 -32.58
CA LEU A 4 0.07 -11.28 -31.67
C LEU A 4 1.44 -11.39 -32.38
N PRO A 5 2.54 -11.39 -31.61
CA PRO A 5 3.87 -11.68 -32.15
C PRO A 5 3.91 -13.05 -32.85
N ILE A 6 4.55 -13.14 -33.97
CA ILE A 6 4.65 -14.39 -34.77
C ILE A 6 6.04 -15.00 -34.59
N VAL A 7 6.06 -16.28 -34.19
CA VAL A 7 7.23 -17.16 -34.29
C VAL A 7 7.04 -18.03 -35.52
N LEU A 8 7.93 -17.93 -36.50
CA LEU A 8 7.85 -18.65 -37.77
C LEU A 8 8.87 -19.80 -37.76
N LEU A 9 8.40 -21.02 -37.99
CA LEU A 9 9.22 -22.20 -38.23
C LEU A 9 9.05 -22.68 -39.69
N ARG A 10 10.11 -22.76 -40.45
CA ARG A 10 10.11 -23.36 -41.78
C ARG A 10 10.82 -24.71 -41.76
N ILE A 11 10.14 -25.73 -42.24
CA ILE A 11 10.65 -27.10 -42.25
C ILE A 11 10.26 -27.84 -43.54
N GLY A 12 11.25 -28.46 -44.20
CA GLY A 12 11.05 -29.28 -45.41
C GLY A 12 11.70 -30.69 -45.30
N ASP A 13 12.59 -30.88 -44.31
CA ASP A 13 13.27 -32.17 -44.14
C ASP A 13 12.65 -32.95 -42.95
N LEU A 14 12.08 -34.11 -43.28
CA LEU A 14 11.46 -35.02 -42.31
C LEU A 14 12.44 -35.48 -41.23
N ASN A 15 13.74 -35.60 -41.48
CA ASN A 15 14.75 -35.96 -40.49
C ASN A 15 14.94 -34.87 -39.42
N ARG A 16 14.40 -33.69 -39.62
CA ARG A 16 14.45 -32.55 -38.70
C ARG A 16 13.17 -32.35 -37.88
N ILE A 17 12.28 -33.34 -37.85
CA ILE A 17 11.00 -33.28 -37.12
C ILE A 17 11.20 -32.97 -35.63
N ASP A 18 12.35 -33.30 -35.04
CA ASP A 18 12.66 -32.95 -33.64
C ASP A 18 12.71 -31.43 -33.39
N LEU A 19 13.02 -30.62 -34.41
CA LEU A 19 12.95 -29.17 -34.30
C LEU A 19 11.51 -28.71 -34.07
N VAL A 20 10.52 -29.30 -34.77
CA VAL A 20 9.09 -29.02 -34.54
C VAL A 20 8.71 -29.32 -33.10
N LYS A 21 9.15 -30.48 -32.58
CA LYS A 21 8.88 -30.88 -31.18
C LYS A 21 9.46 -29.89 -30.18
N GLN A 22 10.69 -29.44 -30.37
CA GLN A 22 11.37 -28.47 -29.48
C GLN A 22 10.65 -27.11 -29.52
N VAL A 23 10.24 -26.62 -30.69
CA VAL A 23 9.53 -25.33 -30.81
C VAL A 23 8.12 -25.42 -30.22
N LEU A 24 7.40 -26.54 -30.38
CA LEU A 24 6.11 -26.77 -29.70
C LEU A 24 6.26 -26.78 -28.17
N GLN A 25 7.30 -27.41 -27.64
CA GLN A 25 7.58 -27.37 -26.21
C GLN A 25 7.90 -25.95 -25.72
N ALA A 26 8.68 -25.20 -26.48
CA ALA A 26 8.97 -23.80 -26.17
C ALA A 26 7.69 -22.94 -26.19
N HIS A 27 6.79 -23.13 -27.18
CA HIS A 27 5.52 -22.44 -27.28
C HIS A 27 4.62 -22.74 -26.08
N ALA A 28 4.49 -24.01 -25.67
CA ALA A 28 3.73 -24.39 -24.48
C ALA A 28 4.31 -23.76 -23.20
N TYR A 29 5.65 -23.73 -23.07
CA TYR A 29 6.33 -23.07 -21.95
C TYR A 29 6.07 -21.55 -21.92
N TRP A 30 6.15 -20.86 -23.05
CA TRP A 30 5.86 -19.42 -23.12
C TRP A 30 4.44 -19.10 -22.67
N ARG A 31 3.47 -19.90 -23.11
CA ARG A 31 2.07 -19.75 -22.68
C ARG A 31 1.91 -19.92 -21.17
N MET A 32 2.56 -20.93 -20.56
CA MET A 32 2.56 -21.09 -19.11
C MET A 32 3.16 -19.90 -18.38
N LYS A 33 4.08 -19.18 -19.02
CA LYS A 33 4.70 -17.96 -18.47
C LYS A 33 3.94 -16.67 -18.86
N GLY A 34 2.76 -16.77 -19.46
CA GLY A 34 1.94 -15.64 -19.83
C GLY A 34 2.36 -14.94 -21.13
N LEU A 35 3.37 -15.45 -21.86
CA LEU A 35 3.76 -14.92 -23.15
C LEU A 35 2.91 -15.57 -24.26
N THR A 36 1.99 -14.81 -24.84
CA THR A 36 1.11 -15.26 -25.91
C THR A 36 1.69 -14.89 -27.29
N VAL A 37 1.95 -15.88 -28.11
CA VAL A 37 2.48 -15.71 -29.48
C VAL A 37 1.77 -16.66 -30.45
N ASP A 38 1.66 -16.30 -31.73
CA ASP A 38 1.23 -17.19 -32.80
C ASP A 38 2.43 -17.99 -33.28
N LEU A 39 2.41 -19.32 -33.16
CA LEU A 39 3.42 -20.19 -33.78
C LEU A 39 2.94 -20.60 -35.18
N VAL A 40 3.62 -20.14 -36.19
CA VAL A 40 3.33 -20.50 -37.58
C VAL A 40 4.37 -21.50 -38.08
N ILE A 41 3.94 -22.71 -38.43
CA ILE A 41 4.79 -23.75 -39.02
C ILE A 41 4.48 -23.84 -40.51
N VAL A 42 5.47 -23.53 -41.31
CA VAL A 42 5.39 -23.65 -42.78
C VAL A 42 6.10 -24.92 -43.20
N ASN A 43 5.34 -25.83 -43.77
CA ASN A 43 5.85 -27.05 -44.38
C ASN A 43 6.34 -26.76 -45.81
N ASP A 44 7.65 -26.78 -45.97
CA ASP A 44 8.37 -26.56 -47.26
C ASP A 44 8.65 -27.88 -47.99
N ASP A 45 8.03 -29.01 -47.63
CA ASP A 45 8.19 -30.28 -48.33
C ASP A 45 7.38 -30.33 -49.60
N PHE A 46 8.06 -30.32 -50.73
CA PHE A 46 7.48 -30.41 -52.10
C PHE A 46 7.49 -31.84 -52.63
N SER A 47 7.86 -32.87 -51.84
CA SER A 47 8.04 -34.24 -52.29
C SER A 47 6.73 -35.03 -52.38
N GLY A 48 5.82 -34.62 -53.29
CA GLY A 48 4.81 -35.50 -53.88
C GLY A 48 3.77 -36.15 -52.96
N TYR A 49 2.92 -36.98 -53.55
CA TYR A 49 1.66 -37.63 -53.22
C TYR A 49 1.40 -38.15 -51.76
N ARG A 50 2.32 -38.11 -50.85
CA ARG A 50 2.10 -38.44 -49.43
C ARG A 50 2.64 -37.30 -48.54
N ALA A 51 1.74 -36.60 -47.89
CA ALA A 51 2.04 -35.52 -46.98
C ALA A 51 2.61 -36.05 -45.63
N VAL A 52 3.65 -36.89 -45.66
CA VAL A 52 4.18 -37.55 -44.47
C VAL A 52 4.67 -36.56 -43.43
N LEU A 53 5.36 -35.51 -43.82
CA LEU A 53 5.81 -34.46 -42.95
C LEU A 53 4.63 -33.70 -42.32
N GLN A 54 3.59 -33.37 -43.09
CA GLN A 54 2.38 -32.73 -42.62
C GLN A 54 1.67 -33.57 -41.56
N ASP A 55 1.51 -34.87 -41.82
CA ASP A 55 0.86 -35.81 -40.90
C ASP A 55 1.64 -35.93 -39.59
N GLN A 56 2.97 -35.95 -39.67
CA GLN A 56 3.82 -35.98 -38.46
C GLN A 56 3.74 -34.68 -37.67
N ILE A 57 3.76 -33.51 -38.31
CA ILE A 57 3.60 -32.21 -37.64
C ILE A 57 2.24 -32.18 -36.90
N LEU A 58 1.16 -32.50 -37.60
CA LEU A 58 -0.17 -32.55 -37.00
C LEU A 58 -0.28 -33.61 -35.92
N GLY A 59 0.37 -34.76 -36.10
CA GLY A 59 0.46 -35.80 -35.08
C GLY A 59 1.14 -35.34 -33.77
N LEU A 60 2.25 -34.59 -33.90
CA LEU A 60 2.95 -34.00 -32.73
C LEU A 60 2.06 -32.96 -32.02
N ILE A 61 1.37 -32.10 -32.74
CA ILE A 61 0.48 -31.08 -32.16
C ILE A 61 -0.71 -31.77 -31.44
N ASN A 62 -1.35 -32.77 -32.11
CA ASN A 62 -2.50 -33.45 -31.54
C ASN A 62 -2.17 -34.32 -30.31
N ALA A 63 -0.93 -34.81 -30.22
CA ALA A 63 -0.44 -35.55 -29.07
C ALA A 63 0.01 -34.63 -27.90
N GLY A 64 0.13 -33.34 -28.13
CA GLY A 64 0.61 -32.36 -27.17
C GLY A 64 -0.50 -31.51 -26.53
N PRO A 65 -0.13 -30.64 -25.58
CA PRO A 65 -1.06 -29.72 -24.92
C PRO A 65 -1.65 -28.65 -25.87
N GLU A 66 -1.09 -28.50 -27.07
CA GLU A 66 -1.46 -27.50 -28.07
C GLU A 66 -2.63 -27.93 -28.98
N ALA A 67 -3.14 -29.19 -28.85
CA ALA A 67 -4.17 -29.74 -29.70
C ALA A 67 -5.47 -28.90 -29.76
N HIS A 68 -5.85 -28.24 -28.66
CA HIS A 68 -7.08 -27.46 -28.55
C HIS A 68 -7.01 -26.03 -29.09
N ILE A 69 -5.79 -25.58 -29.47
CA ILE A 69 -5.52 -24.21 -29.93
C ILE A 69 -4.97 -24.13 -31.36
N ILE A 70 -5.16 -25.20 -32.12
CA ILE A 70 -4.84 -25.17 -33.57
C ILE A 70 -5.72 -24.12 -34.26
N ASP A 71 -5.12 -23.28 -35.10
CA ASP A 71 -5.74 -22.20 -35.86
C ASP A 71 -6.50 -21.15 -35.03
N LYS A 72 -6.14 -21.01 -33.75
CA LYS A 72 -6.66 -19.97 -32.85
C LYS A 72 -5.58 -18.95 -32.47
N PRO A 73 -5.95 -17.68 -32.21
CA PRO A 73 -4.99 -16.68 -31.71
C PRO A 73 -4.20 -17.17 -30.49
N GLY A 74 -2.88 -16.98 -30.50
CA GLY A 74 -1.99 -17.48 -29.46
C GLY A 74 -1.71 -18.98 -29.54
N GLY A 75 -2.10 -19.64 -30.63
CA GLY A 75 -1.94 -21.06 -30.86
C GLY A 75 -0.98 -21.41 -31.99
N VAL A 76 -1.19 -22.58 -32.59
CA VAL A 76 -0.33 -23.16 -33.62
C VAL A 76 -1.06 -23.18 -34.96
N PHE A 77 -0.43 -22.60 -35.97
CA PHE A 77 -0.91 -22.55 -37.35
C PHE A 77 0.02 -23.37 -38.25
N VAL A 78 -0.49 -24.38 -38.94
CA VAL A 78 0.28 -25.17 -39.88
C VAL A 78 -0.16 -24.79 -41.29
N ARG A 79 0.79 -24.43 -42.15
CA ARG A 79 0.54 -24.04 -43.56
C ARG A 79 1.49 -24.78 -44.49
N ARG A 80 1.00 -25.18 -45.64
CA ARG A 80 1.85 -25.73 -46.67
C ARG A 80 2.41 -24.61 -47.54
N ALA A 81 3.69 -24.65 -47.84
CA ALA A 81 4.31 -23.63 -48.67
C ALA A 81 3.67 -23.50 -50.04
N GLU A 82 3.13 -24.60 -50.58
CA GLU A 82 2.43 -24.62 -51.89
C GLU A 82 1.12 -23.81 -51.85
N GLU A 83 0.49 -23.66 -50.69
CA GLU A 83 -0.78 -22.95 -50.47
C GLU A 83 -0.59 -21.46 -50.24
N LEU A 84 0.66 -21.01 -50.02
CA LEU A 84 1.01 -19.63 -49.73
C LEU A 84 1.45 -18.92 -51.00
N SER A 85 0.89 -17.76 -51.29
CA SER A 85 1.42 -16.87 -52.35
C SER A 85 2.83 -16.40 -52.00
N GLU A 86 3.59 -15.93 -52.99
CA GLU A 86 4.94 -15.39 -52.72
C GLU A 86 4.88 -14.13 -51.87
N GLU A 87 3.86 -13.33 -52.04
CA GLU A 87 3.58 -12.14 -51.20
C GLU A 87 3.34 -12.54 -49.72
N ASP A 88 2.55 -13.59 -49.44
CA ASP A 88 2.30 -14.09 -48.09
C ASP A 88 3.56 -14.64 -47.44
N ARG A 89 4.41 -15.35 -48.22
CA ARG A 89 5.70 -15.85 -47.69
C ARG A 89 6.63 -14.71 -47.25
N VAL A 90 6.73 -13.68 -48.12
CA VAL A 90 7.50 -12.47 -47.80
C VAL A 90 6.89 -11.74 -46.60
N LEU A 91 5.56 -11.66 -46.55
CA LEU A 91 4.87 -11.06 -45.39
C LEU A 91 5.17 -11.79 -44.11
N PHE A 92 5.03 -13.12 -44.05
CA PHE A 92 5.37 -13.91 -42.85
C PHE A 92 6.82 -13.70 -42.40
N GLN A 93 7.78 -13.72 -43.35
CA GLN A 93 9.19 -13.48 -43.02
C GLN A 93 9.46 -12.06 -42.52
N THR A 94 8.70 -11.08 -43.03
CA THR A 94 8.87 -9.68 -42.62
C THR A 94 8.28 -9.39 -41.24
N VAL A 95 7.12 -10.00 -40.91
CA VAL A 95 6.40 -9.70 -39.65
C VAL A 95 6.79 -10.63 -38.51
N ALA A 96 7.39 -11.80 -38.81
CA ALA A 96 7.86 -12.73 -37.80
C ALA A 96 8.90 -12.08 -36.89
N ARG A 97 8.75 -12.27 -35.61
CA ARG A 97 9.71 -11.80 -34.60
C ARG A 97 10.92 -12.73 -34.53
N VAL A 98 10.69 -14.01 -34.75
CA VAL A 98 11.72 -15.05 -34.75
C VAL A 98 11.45 -15.98 -35.95
N LEU A 99 12.50 -16.32 -36.67
CA LEU A 99 12.46 -17.30 -37.75
C LEU A 99 13.41 -18.45 -37.43
N PHE A 100 12.87 -19.66 -37.34
CA PHE A 100 13.60 -20.90 -37.27
C PHE A 100 13.52 -21.64 -38.60
N THR A 101 14.63 -22.30 -38.98
CA THR A 101 14.70 -23.10 -40.21
C THR A 101 15.31 -24.47 -39.91
N ASP A 102 15.02 -25.43 -40.77
CA ASP A 102 15.60 -26.80 -40.72
C ASP A 102 17.02 -26.87 -41.30
N SER A 103 17.74 -25.74 -41.36
CA SER A 103 19.17 -25.74 -41.68
C SER A 103 19.93 -26.68 -40.75
N ALA A 104 21.19 -26.98 -41.04
CA ALA A 104 21.99 -27.97 -40.31
C ALA A 104 22.16 -27.70 -38.79
N GLU A 105 21.64 -26.61 -38.27
CA GLU A 105 21.80 -26.13 -36.90
C GLU A 105 20.65 -26.58 -35.98
N THR A 106 21.01 -26.88 -34.72
CA THR A 106 20.03 -27.15 -33.64
C THR A 106 19.28 -25.88 -33.25
N LEU A 107 18.14 -25.99 -32.55
CA LEU A 107 17.42 -24.84 -32.00
C LEU A 107 18.32 -23.96 -31.09
N LEU A 108 19.18 -24.59 -30.27
CA LEU A 108 20.12 -23.90 -29.40
C LEU A 108 21.11 -23.05 -30.21
N GLU A 109 21.72 -23.65 -31.25
CA GLU A 109 22.65 -22.93 -32.12
C GLU A 109 21.99 -21.77 -32.85
N GLN A 110 20.73 -21.92 -33.30
CA GLN A 110 19.97 -20.84 -33.94
C GLN A 110 19.63 -19.70 -32.95
N VAL A 111 19.36 -20.01 -31.67
CA VAL A 111 19.10 -19.00 -30.63
C VAL A 111 20.40 -18.32 -30.20
N GLU A 112 21.52 -19.09 -30.11
CA GLU A 112 22.82 -18.56 -29.71
C GLU A 112 23.55 -17.82 -30.84
N ARG A 113 23.04 -17.88 -32.05
CA ARG A 113 23.52 -17.01 -33.13
C ARG A 113 23.48 -15.54 -32.70
N ARG A 114 24.56 -15.07 -32.12
CA ARG A 114 24.75 -13.63 -31.92
C ARG A 114 24.76 -13.01 -33.32
N ALA A 115 23.65 -12.29 -33.62
CA ALA A 115 23.74 -11.29 -34.67
C ALA A 115 25.04 -10.52 -34.39
N VAL A 116 25.95 -10.47 -35.37
CA VAL A 116 27.11 -9.60 -35.27
C VAL A 116 26.53 -8.20 -34.95
N ALA A 117 26.67 -7.81 -33.68
CA ALA A 117 26.15 -6.52 -33.28
C ALA A 117 26.88 -5.52 -34.19
N GLU A 118 26.14 -4.92 -35.12
CA GLU A 118 26.65 -3.76 -35.84
C GLU A 118 27.17 -2.84 -34.74
N ARG A 119 28.49 -2.72 -34.63
CA ARG A 119 29.09 -1.75 -33.74
C ARG A 119 28.66 -0.40 -34.30
N LEU A 120 27.54 0.11 -33.72
CA LEU A 120 27.20 1.51 -33.93
C LEU A 120 28.50 2.30 -33.68
N PRO A 121 28.94 3.11 -34.61
CA PRO A 121 30.11 3.94 -34.39
C PRO A 121 29.91 4.66 -33.05
N LYS A 122 30.92 4.61 -32.17
CA LYS A 122 30.87 5.33 -30.90
C LYS A 122 30.50 6.77 -31.25
N GLY A 123 29.41 7.27 -30.66
CA GLY A 123 29.02 8.65 -30.85
C GLY A 123 30.22 9.56 -30.60
N LEU A 124 30.41 10.58 -31.42
CA LEU A 124 31.46 11.57 -31.23
C LEU A 124 31.34 12.13 -29.80
N VAL A 125 32.31 11.76 -28.95
CA VAL A 125 32.44 12.37 -27.63
C VAL A 125 33.19 13.68 -27.84
N PRO A 126 32.65 14.84 -27.41
CA PRO A 126 33.36 16.10 -27.53
C PRO A 126 34.74 15.98 -26.87
N VAL A 127 35.79 16.32 -27.56
CA VAL A 127 37.17 16.19 -27.07
C VAL A 127 37.51 17.25 -26.01
N MET A 128 36.73 18.34 -25.94
CA MET A 128 36.78 19.31 -24.87
C MET A 128 35.60 19.08 -23.93
N GLN A 129 35.83 18.36 -22.85
CA GLN A 129 34.99 18.52 -21.67
C GLN A 129 35.30 19.88 -21.06
N PRO A 130 34.32 20.78 -20.87
CA PRO A 130 34.53 21.95 -19.99
C PRO A 130 35.09 21.44 -18.66
N ALA A 131 36.03 22.17 -18.05
CA ALA A 131 36.47 21.86 -16.69
C ALA A 131 35.23 21.70 -15.85
N ALA A 132 35.09 20.54 -15.18
CA ALA A 132 33.94 20.27 -14.35
C ALA A 132 33.84 21.36 -13.28
N GLU A 133 32.82 22.19 -13.34
CA GLU A 133 32.57 23.18 -12.29
C GLU A 133 32.36 22.37 -11.00
N PRO A 134 33.04 22.71 -9.89
CA PRO A 134 32.91 21.97 -8.65
C PRO A 134 31.46 22.07 -8.16
N ALA A 135 30.83 20.94 -7.88
CA ALA A 135 29.54 20.93 -7.23
C ALA A 135 29.64 21.56 -5.84
N GLN A 136 28.65 22.37 -5.45
CA GLN A 136 28.59 22.87 -4.08
C GLN A 136 28.17 21.70 -3.15
N PRO A 137 28.77 21.63 -1.96
CA PRO A 137 28.33 20.69 -0.95
C PRO A 137 26.86 20.96 -0.59
N LEU A 138 26.05 19.94 -0.59
CA LEU A 138 24.66 20.07 -0.14
C LEU A 138 24.61 20.46 1.33
N ALA A 139 23.59 21.21 1.73
CA ALA A 139 23.42 21.70 3.10
C ALA A 139 23.36 20.50 4.08
N GLN A 140 24.31 20.49 5.02
CA GLN A 140 24.26 19.53 6.13
C GLN A 140 23.16 19.94 7.09
N ARG A 141 22.25 19.00 7.41
CA ARG A 141 21.17 19.17 8.37
C ARG A 141 21.44 18.35 9.62
N GLU A 142 21.10 18.93 10.76
CA GLU A 142 21.04 18.17 12.01
C GLU A 142 20.00 17.07 11.88
N ARG A 143 20.36 15.86 12.32
CA ARG A 143 19.49 14.68 12.24
C ARG A 143 19.60 13.86 13.51
N ILE A 144 18.47 13.31 13.93
CA ILE A 144 18.39 12.34 15.03
C ILE A 144 18.14 10.92 14.46
N PHE A 145 18.53 9.89 15.18
CA PHE A 145 18.39 8.46 14.79
C PHE A 145 19.04 8.16 13.43
N CYS A 146 20.29 8.62 13.25
CA CYS A 146 21.01 8.44 11.99
C CYS A 146 21.52 7.02 11.80
N ASN A 147 21.23 6.44 10.64
CA ASN A 147 21.66 5.07 10.25
C ASN A 147 22.74 5.04 9.16
N GLY A 148 23.36 6.19 8.86
CA GLY A 148 24.37 6.31 7.82
C GLY A 148 23.79 6.70 6.44
N LEU A 149 22.55 6.33 6.11
CA LEU A 149 21.84 6.72 4.89
C LEU A 149 20.87 7.88 5.16
N GLY A 150 20.20 7.84 6.31
CA GLY A 150 19.19 8.84 6.66
C GLY A 150 19.01 9.01 8.16
N GLY A 151 18.11 9.93 8.52
CA GLY A 151 17.68 10.23 9.87
C GLY A 151 16.57 11.26 9.88
N PHE A 152 15.90 11.43 11.02
CA PHE A 152 14.85 12.43 11.16
C PHE A 152 15.43 13.83 11.41
N THR A 153 14.69 14.87 10.99
CA THR A 153 14.89 16.22 11.51
C THR A 153 14.67 16.27 13.03
N PRO A 154 15.25 17.21 13.76
CA PRO A 154 15.08 17.28 15.23
C PRO A 154 13.63 17.37 15.70
N ASP A 155 12.75 17.98 14.88
CA ASP A 155 11.29 18.05 15.12
C ASP A 155 10.51 16.79 14.70
N GLY A 156 11.18 15.82 14.05
CA GLY A 156 10.59 14.59 13.57
C GLY A 156 9.68 14.70 12.33
N HIS A 157 9.55 15.88 11.73
CA HIS A 157 8.61 16.14 10.64
C HIS A 157 9.07 15.61 9.28
N GLU A 158 10.38 15.53 9.07
CA GLU A 158 10.97 14.99 7.84
C GLU A 158 11.90 13.81 8.15
N TYR A 159 11.94 12.84 7.26
CA TYR A 159 13.00 11.86 7.17
C TYR A 159 13.96 12.23 6.03
N VAL A 160 15.20 12.51 6.35
CA VAL A 160 16.24 13.02 5.43
C VAL A 160 17.17 11.90 5.02
N ILE A 161 17.23 11.59 3.72
CA ILE A 161 18.09 10.57 3.11
C ILE A 161 19.17 11.27 2.31
N THR A 162 20.42 10.84 2.48
CA THR A 162 21.56 11.37 1.72
C THR A 162 22.22 10.23 0.96
N LEU A 163 22.34 10.37 -0.36
CA LEU A 163 22.90 9.37 -1.25
C LEU A 163 24.05 9.94 -2.05
N GLU A 164 25.17 9.24 -2.07
CA GLU A 164 26.26 9.49 -3.00
C GLU A 164 25.88 8.99 -4.42
N PRO A 165 26.54 9.49 -5.49
CA PRO A 165 26.25 9.04 -6.84
C PRO A 165 26.36 7.51 -6.99
N GLY A 166 25.27 6.86 -7.41
CA GLY A 166 25.19 5.41 -7.56
C GLY A 166 24.95 4.63 -6.26
N GLN A 167 24.81 5.29 -5.13
CA GLN A 167 24.37 4.70 -3.88
C GLN A 167 22.84 4.55 -3.87
N SER A 168 22.34 3.50 -3.23
CA SER A 168 20.91 3.27 -3.01
C SER A 168 20.66 2.82 -1.58
N THR A 169 19.43 2.96 -1.14
CA THR A 169 18.92 2.35 0.10
C THR A 169 18.79 0.82 -0.07
N PRO A 170 18.72 0.03 1.00
CA PRO A 170 18.63 -1.43 0.92
C PRO A 170 17.35 -1.96 0.25
N ALA A 171 16.30 -1.16 0.22
CA ALA A 171 15.05 -1.31 -0.52
C ALA A 171 14.54 0.11 -0.83
N PRO A 172 13.62 0.32 -1.79
CA PRO A 172 13.04 1.65 -2.01
C PRO A 172 12.37 2.20 -0.75
N TRP A 173 12.81 3.37 -0.28
CA TRP A 173 12.21 4.08 0.85
C TRP A 173 11.27 5.15 0.32
N VAL A 174 9.98 4.92 0.47
CA VAL A 174 8.98 5.72 -0.20
C VAL A 174 8.25 6.68 0.74
N ASN A 175 7.58 7.65 0.13
CA ASN A 175 6.50 8.41 0.73
C ASN A 175 5.20 8.16 -0.05
N VAL A 176 4.13 7.85 0.65
CA VAL A 176 2.77 7.78 0.09
C VAL A 176 2.08 9.11 0.34
N ILE A 177 1.97 9.90 -0.71
CA ILE A 177 1.38 11.23 -0.67
C ILE A 177 -0.02 11.15 -1.27
N ALA A 178 -1.06 11.36 -0.48
CA ALA A 178 -2.43 11.25 -0.95
C ALA A 178 -3.37 12.29 -0.33
N SER A 179 -4.43 12.57 -1.06
CA SER A 179 -5.63 13.29 -0.64
C SER A 179 -6.85 12.43 -1.00
N PRO A 180 -8.08 12.82 -0.64
CA PRO A 180 -9.29 12.09 -1.05
C PRO A 180 -9.48 11.94 -2.57
N TYR A 181 -8.77 12.72 -3.39
CA TYR A 181 -8.98 12.82 -4.84
C TYR A 181 -7.86 12.19 -5.66
N ILE A 182 -6.63 12.26 -5.20
CA ILE A 182 -5.43 11.89 -5.94
C ILE A 182 -4.36 11.39 -4.99
N GLY A 183 -3.51 10.49 -5.46
CA GLY A 183 -2.34 10.08 -4.72
C GLY A 183 -1.16 9.74 -5.61
N THR A 184 0.00 9.70 -5.01
CA THR A 184 1.27 9.29 -5.64
C THR A 184 2.15 8.58 -4.61
N VAL A 185 2.88 7.56 -5.04
CA VAL A 185 3.98 6.97 -4.27
C VAL A 185 5.27 7.49 -4.88
N VAL A 186 6.19 7.93 -4.04
CA VAL A 186 7.47 8.52 -4.47
C VAL A 186 8.59 7.88 -3.66
N SER A 187 9.58 7.27 -4.32
CA SER A 187 10.77 6.72 -3.66
C SER A 187 11.88 7.77 -3.49
N GLU A 188 12.86 7.47 -2.66
CA GLU A 188 14.04 8.30 -2.45
C GLU A 188 14.90 8.44 -3.72
N SER A 189 14.75 7.53 -4.67
CA SER A 189 15.41 7.61 -5.98
C SER A 189 14.67 8.52 -6.98
N GLY A 190 13.45 8.96 -6.64
CA GLY A 190 12.57 9.74 -7.50
C GLY A 190 11.65 8.90 -8.39
N SER A 191 11.63 7.57 -8.22
CA SER A 191 10.62 6.73 -8.86
C SER A 191 9.23 7.11 -8.35
N ALA A 192 8.26 7.23 -9.25
CA ALA A 192 6.90 7.59 -8.87
C ALA A 192 5.84 6.98 -9.79
N TYR A 193 4.64 6.78 -9.24
CA TYR A 193 3.41 6.58 -9.99
C TYR A 193 2.25 7.34 -9.34
N THR A 194 1.25 7.69 -10.14
CA THR A 194 0.13 8.55 -9.71
C THR A 194 -1.20 7.93 -10.14
N TRP A 195 -2.23 8.09 -9.32
CA TRP A 195 -3.61 7.69 -9.58
C TRP A 195 -4.60 8.78 -9.16
N VAL A 196 -5.80 8.74 -9.72
CA VAL A 196 -6.93 9.59 -9.31
C VAL A 196 -8.08 8.69 -8.85
N GLU A 197 -8.72 9.04 -7.73
CA GLU A 197 -9.81 8.32 -7.08
C GLU A 197 -9.44 6.90 -6.59
N ASN A 198 -8.89 6.04 -7.46
CA ASN A 198 -8.58 4.65 -7.12
C ASN A 198 -7.21 4.21 -7.64
N ALA A 199 -6.36 3.72 -6.74
CA ALA A 199 -4.98 3.32 -7.06
C ALA A 199 -4.87 2.06 -7.93
N HIS A 200 -5.94 1.28 -8.09
CA HIS A 200 -6.00 0.11 -8.96
C HIS A 200 -6.73 0.42 -10.26
N GLU A 201 -7.95 0.98 -10.17
CA GLU A 201 -8.85 1.14 -11.30
C GLU A 201 -8.45 2.31 -12.24
N PHE A 202 -7.84 3.37 -11.67
CA PHE A 202 -7.48 4.56 -12.46
C PHE A 202 -6.08 5.08 -12.15
N ARG A 203 -5.08 4.27 -12.50
CA ARG A 203 -3.69 4.73 -12.55
C ARG A 203 -3.52 5.67 -13.73
N LEU A 204 -2.95 6.83 -13.47
CA LEU A 204 -2.56 7.77 -14.53
C LEU A 204 -1.22 7.35 -15.14
N THR A 205 -0.29 6.88 -14.30
CA THR A 205 1.06 6.43 -14.69
C THR A 205 1.34 5.01 -14.20
N THR A 206 2.38 4.41 -14.74
CA THR A 206 2.71 3.01 -14.51
C THR A 206 3.18 2.75 -13.08
N TRP A 207 2.54 1.81 -12.41
CA TRP A 207 3.04 1.22 -11.17
C TRP A 207 3.97 0.04 -11.48
N HIS A 208 5.14 0.04 -10.86
CA HIS A 208 6.12 -1.04 -10.92
C HIS A 208 6.33 -1.65 -9.53
N ASN A 209 6.13 -2.96 -9.41
CA ASN A 209 6.53 -3.71 -8.22
C ASN A 209 7.92 -4.31 -8.45
N ASP A 210 8.92 -3.45 -8.57
CA ASP A 210 10.30 -3.86 -8.85
C ASP A 210 11.26 -3.10 -7.93
N PRO A 211 11.45 -3.60 -6.68
CA PRO A 211 12.35 -2.97 -5.71
C PRO A 211 13.83 -3.10 -6.07
N LEU A 212 14.17 -3.84 -7.12
CA LEU A 212 15.55 -4.03 -7.55
C LEU A 212 16.03 -2.90 -8.48
N SER A 213 15.20 -2.53 -9.45
CA SER A 213 15.55 -1.46 -10.41
C SER A 213 14.89 -0.12 -10.09
N ASP A 214 13.89 -0.11 -9.24
CA ASP A 214 13.08 1.05 -8.87
C ASP A 214 12.69 1.91 -10.07
N SER A 215 12.11 1.24 -11.09
CA SER A 215 11.75 1.86 -12.36
C SER A 215 10.64 2.90 -12.19
N SER A 216 10.78 4.07 -12.80
CA SER A 216 9.79 5.14 -12.71
C SER A 216 8.91 5.23 -13.95
N GLY A 217 7.62 5.49 -13.71
CA GLY A 217 6.69 5.97 -14.75
C GLY A 217 6.69 7.49 -14.93
N GLU A 218 7.42 8.24 -14.12
CA GLU A 218 7.44 9.70 -14.07
C GLU A 218 8.85 10.22 -13.84
N THR A 219 9.24 11.30 -14.51
CA THR A 219 10.56 11.91 -14.29
C THR A 219 10.65 13.32 -14.81
N ILE A 220 11.57 14.09 -14.23
CA ILE A 220 11.99 15.41 -14.72
C ILE A 220 13.46 15.32 -15.15
N TYR A 221 13.77 15.96 -16.26
CA TYR A 221 15.14 16.14 -16.73
C TYR A 221 15.48 17.62 -16.81
N ILE A 222 16.72 17.93 -16.47
CA ILE A 222 17.35 19.23 -16.71
C ILE A 222 18.45 19.00 -17.75
N ARG A 223 18.45 19.79 -18.82
CA ARG A 223 19.48 19.73 -19.87
C ARG A 223 20.12 21.08 -20.06
N ASP A 224 21.43 21.09 -20.10
CA ASP A 224 22.21 22.25 -20.50
C ASP A 224 22.23 22.34 -22.03
N GLU A 225 21.71 23.42 -22.60
CA GLU A 225 21.60 23.60 -24.04
C GLU A 225 22.92 23.92 -24.73
N GLU A 226 23.95 24.33 -23.97
CA GLU A 226 25.26 24.62 -24.52
C GLU A 226 26.13 23.38 -24.65
N THR A 227 26.04 22.48 -23.65
CA THR A 227 26.88 21.28 -23.62
C THR A 227 26.13 20.04 -24.12
N GLY A 228 24.79 20.05 -24.08
CA GLY A 228 23.95 18.91 -24.32
C GLY A 228 23.96 17.87 -23.19
N GLU A 229 24.64 18.15 -22.07
CA GLU A 229 24.61 17.33 -20.87
C GLU A 229 23.23 17.44 -20.20
N PHE A 230 22.70 16.33 -19.71
CA PHE A 230 21.45 16.31 -18.97
C PHE A 230 21.53 15.38 -17.77
N TRP A 231 20.70 15.64 -16.78
CA TRP A 231 20.55 14.87 -15.55
C TRP A 231 19.12 14.98 -15.01
N SER A 232 18.78 14.12 -14.06
CA SER A 232 17.55 14.25 -13.27
C SER A 232 17.86 14.98 -11.96
N PRO A 233 16.95 15.84 -11.46
CA PRO A 233 17.06 16.42 -10.11
C PRO A 233 16.87 15.37 -9.00
N THR A 234 16.55 14.13 -9.39
CA THR A 234 16.42 12.93 -8.55
C THR A 234 17.50 11.91 -8.90
N PRO A 235 17.89 10.97 -7.99
CA PRO A 235 18.94 9.97 -8.25
C PRO A 235 18.72 9.14 -9.53
N LEU A 236 17.47 8.78 -9.84
CA LEU A 236 17.08 8.09 -11.07
C LEU A 236 16.10 8.94 -11.90
N PRO A 237 15.98 8.68 -13.22
CA PRO A 237 16.69 7.68 -14.02
C PRO A 237 18.04 8.15 -14.57
N ALA A 238 18.32 9.47 -14.62
CA ALA A 238 19.55 10.04 -15.18
C ALA A 238 20.40 10.65 -14.06
N CYS A 239 21.14 9.79 -13.35
CA CYS A 239 21.98 10.18 -12.22
C CYS A 239 23.03 11.24 -12.61
N GLY A 240 23.15 12.31 -11.81
CA GLY A 240 24.19 13.31 -11.89
C GLY A 240 25.53 12.81 -11.33
N ARG A 241 26.47 13.73 -11.20
CA ARG A 241 27.85 13.43 -10.74
C ARG A 241 28.09 13.75 -9.26
N SER A 242 27.18 14.48 -8.63
CA SER A 242 27.22 14.84 -7.20
C SER A 242 26.15 14.08 -6.42
N GLY A 243 26.20 14.17 -5.09
CA GLY A 243 25.25 13.55 -4.19
C GLY A 243 23.85 14.14 -4.27
N TYR A 244 22.91 13.42 -3.67
CA TYR A 244 21.49 13.78 -3.58
C TYR A 244 21.05 13.82 -2.13
N VAL A 245 20.12 14.72 -1.81
CA VAL A 245 19.34 14.68 -0.57
C VAL A 245 17.87 14.50 -0.93
N CYS A 246 17.23 13.49 -0.35
CA CYS A 246 15.79 13.31 -0.41
C CYS A 246 15.20 13.57 0.98
N ARG A 247 14.12 14.35 1.06
CA ARG A 247 13.39 14.63 2.31
C ARG A 247 11.94 14.20 2.12
N HIS A 248 11.51 13.20 2.87
CA HIS A 248 10.13 12.79 2.95
C HIS A 248 9.46 13.48 4.13
N GLY A 249 8.43 14.27 3.88
CA GLY A 249 7.63 14.96 4.88
C GLY A 249 6.14 14.62 4.75
N PHE A 250 5.33 15.18 5.63
CA PHE A 250 3.89 14.93 5.66
C PHE A 250 3.17 15.61 4.47
N GLY A 251 2.81 14.80 3.47
CA GLY A 251 2.13 15.25 2.26
C GLY A 251 3.03 15.81 1.16
N TYR A 252 4.34 15.73 1.31
CA TYR A 252 5.30 16.17 0.29
C TYR A 252 6.61 15.41 0.34
N SER A 253 7.37 15.45 -0.76
CA SER A 253 8.79 15.04 -0.79
C SER A 253 9.61 16.10 -1.51
N VAL A 254 10.88 16.25 -1.11
CA VAL A 254 11.82 17.22 -1.69
C VAL A 254 13.11 16.51 -2.08
N PHE A 255 13.61 16.82 -3.26
CA PHE A 255 14.92 16.34 -3.74
C PHE A 255 15.85 17.52 -3.98
N GLU A 256 17.08 17.44 -3.46
CA GLU A 256 18.09 18.46 -3.61
C GLU A 256 19.31 17.87 -4.34
N HIS A 257 19.79 18.59 -5.33
CA HIS A 257 20.96 18.19 -6.10
C HIS A 257 21.68 19.41 -6.67
N ASP A 258 23.00 19.30 -6.80
CA ASP A 258 23.84 20.31 -7.43
C ASP A 258 24.65 19.68 -8.56
N GLN A 259 24.53 20.22 -9.76
CA GLN A 259 25.22 19.72 -10.94
C GLN A 259 25.68 20.87 -11.82
N ALA A 260 26.99 20.94 -12.13
CA ALA A 260 27.55 21.88 -13.07
C ALA A 260 27.25 23.37 -12.75
N GLY A 261 27.26 23.74 -11.47
CA GLY A 261 26.93 25.07 -10.98
C GLY A 261 25.47 25.47 -11.00
N ILE A 262 24.60 24.48 -11.13
CA ILE A 262 23.14 24.63 -11.01
C ILE A 262 22.66 23.79 -9.81
N SER A 263 22.20 24.48 -8.76
CA SER A 263 21.47 23.83 -7.67
C SER A 263 20.00 23.64 -8.05
N SER A 264 19.44 22.48 -7.75
CA SER A 264 18.04 22.17 -7.98
C SER A 264 17.38 21.68 -6.71
N GLU A 265 16.15 22.15 -6.47
CA GLU A 265 15.26 21.70 -5.42
C GLU A 265 13.92 21.32 -6.06
N LEU A 266 13.57 20.03 -6.03
CA LEU A 266 12.32 19.51 -6.61
C LEU A 266 11.37 19.15 -5.51
N TYR A 267 10.22 19.83 -5.46
CA TYR A 267 9.08 19.48 -4.60
C TYR A 267 8.05 18.64 -5.35
N THR A 268 7.56 17.59 -4.72
CA THR A 268 6.39 16.84 -5.22
C THR A 268 5.35 16.71 -4.11
N TYR A 269 4.10 17.01 -4.44
CA TYR A 269 2.93 16.93 -3.56
C TYR A 269 1.64 16.90 -4.37
N VAL A 270 0.50 16.67 -3.71
CA VAL A 270 -0.83 16.67 -4.32
C VAL A 270 -1.73 17.71 -3.66
N ALA A 271 -2.65 18.29 -4.42
CA ALA A 271 -3.64 19.21 -3.86
C ALA A 271 -4.59 18.47 -2.90
N MET A 272 -5.01 19.17 -1.83
CA MET A 272 -5.95 18.61 -0.85
C MET A 272 -7.41 18.62 -1.33
N ASP A 273 -7.74 19.45 -2.31
CA ASP A 273 -9.10 19.73 -2.75
C ASP A 273 -9.31 19.60 -4.27
N ALA A 274 -8.36 19.00 -4.97
CA ALA A 274 -8.43 18.77 -6.42
C ALA A 274 -7.55 17.58 -6.84
N PRO A 275 -7.90 16.87 -7.92
CA PRO A 275 -7.10 15.74 -8.43
C PRO A 275 -5.89 16.24 -9.25
N VAL A 276 -4.99 16.98 -8.61
CA VAL A 276 -3.81 17.62 -9.23
C VAL A 276 -2.56 17.35 -8.42
N LYS A 277 -1.54 16.79 -9.08
CA LYS A 277 -0.17 16.63 -8.59
C LYS A 277 0.69 17.79 -9.07
N PHE A 278 1.54 18.28 -8.20
CA PHE A 278 2.54 19.29 -8.48
C PHE A 278 3.95 18.69 -8.46
N VAL A 279 4.75 19.12 -9.44
CA VAL A 279 6.19 18.96 -9.42
C VAL A 279 6.79 20.34 -9.63
N VAL A 280 7.33 20.94 -8.58
CA VAL A 280 7.92 22.29 -8.59
C VAL A 280 9.43 22.16 -8.59
N VAL A 281 10.07 22.64 -9.63
CA VAL A 281 11.53 22.65 -9.76
C VAL A 281 12.04 24.06 -9.54
N LYS A 282 12.75 24.27 -8.44
CA LYS A 282 13.44 25.50 -8.12
C LYS A 282 14.90 25.36 -8.52
N LEU A 283 15.39 26.27 -9.34
CA LEU A 283 16.75 26.29 -9.83
C LEU A 283 17.47 27.55 -9.38
N HIS A 284 18.76 27.42 -9.01
CA HIS A 284 19.64 28.50 -8.72
C HIS A 284 20.96 28.36 -9.51
N ASN A 285 21.33 29.43 -10.24
CA ASN A 285 22.54 29.43 -11.05
C ASN A 285 23.70 30.13 -10.31
N HIS A 286 24.60 29.35 -9.76
CA HIS A 286 25.85 29.84 -9.11
C HIS A 286 27.09 29.53 -9.94
N SER A 287 26.96 29.22 -11.23
CA SER A 287 28.06 28.84 -12.13
C SER A 287 28.95 30.03 -12.56
N GLY A 288 28.64 31.27 -12.13
CA GLY A 288 29.37 32.46 -12.50
C GLY A 288 29.15 32.96 -13.93
N ARG A 289 28.30 32.33 -14.70
CA ARG A 289 27.91 32.69 -16.10
C ARG A 289 26.40 32.45 -16.33
N PRO A 290 25.77 33.19 -17.28
CA PRO A 290 24.41 32.90 -17.67
C PRO A 290 24.30 31.49 -18.23
N ARG A 291 23.19 30.81 -17.99
CA ARG A 291 22.93 29.43 -18.46
C ARG A 291 21.62 29.38 -19.28
N ARG A 292 21.63 28.57 -20.32
CA ARG A 292 20.45 28.21 -21.08
C ARG A 292 20.16 26.74 -20.80
N LEU A 293 19.02 26.49 -20.20
CA LEU A 293 18.59 25.14 -19.81
C LEU A 293 17.26 24.79 -20.46
N SER A 294 16.99 23.50 -20.62
CA SER A 294 15.65 23.02 -20.83
C SER A 294 15.24 22.05 -19.74
N LEU A 295 13.98 22.15 -19.32
CA LEU A 295 13.35 21.21 -18.41
C LEU A 295 12.34 20.36 -19.18
N THR A 296 12.39 19.05 -18.96
CA THR A 296 11.46 18.11 -19.60
C THR A 296 10.80 17.24 -18.56
N GLY A 297 9.47 17.35 -18.43
CA GLY A 297 8.65 16.41 -17.65
C GLY A 297 8.17 15.28 -18.54
N TYR A 298 8.17 14.07 -18.00
CA TYR A 298 7.74 12.84 -18.67
C TYR A 298 6.86 11.99 -17.75
N TRP A 299 5.74 11.51 -18.29
CA TRP A 299 4.79 10.62 -17.65
C TRP A 299 4.41 9.47 -18.59
N GLU A 300 4.59 8.22 -18.16
CA GLU A 300 4.19 7.03 -18.91
C GLU A 300 2.73 6.71 -18.64
N LEU A 301 1.84 6.98 -19.60
CA LEU A 301 0.39 6.93 -19.42
C LEU A 301 -0.14 5.49 -19.37
N VAL A 302 -1.08 5.26 -18.44
CA VAL A 302 -1.83 4.01 -18.27
C VAL A 302 -3.34 4.23 -18.44
N LEU A 303 -3.88 5.25 -17.79
CA LEU A 303 -5.30 5.62 -17.78
C LEU A 303 -6.24 4.42 -17.58
N GLY A 304 -6.01 3.69 -16.49
CA GLY A 304 -6.74 2.48 -16.14
C GLY A 304 -5.91 1.51 -15.29
N GLU A 305 -6.29 0.25 -15.28
CA GLU A 305 -5.66 -0.78 -14.45
C GLU A 305 -4.27 -1.19 -14.98
N TRP A 306 -4.19 -1.60 -16.25
CA TRP A 306 -2.98 -2.15 -16.85
C TRP A 306 -2.59 -1.43 -18.13
N ARG A 307 -1.32 -1.04 -18.24
CA ARG A 307 -0.80 -0.33 -19.39
C ARG A 307 -1.02 -1.10 -20.71
N HIS A 308 -0.69 -2.40 -20.73
CA HIS A 308 -0.81 -3.21 -21.94
C HIS A 308 -2.27 -3.38 -22.44
N ALA A 309 -3.24 -3.31 -21.53
CA ALA A 309 -4.65 -3.37 -21.89
C ALA A 309 -5.17 -2.03 -22.43
N ASN A 310 -4.60 -0.91 -22.00
CA ASN A 310 -5.10 0.43 -22.28
C ASN A 310 -4.34 1.15 -23.41
N LEU A 311 -3.06 0.81 -23.67
CA LEU A 311 -2.18 1.59 -24.52
C LEU A 311 -2.72 1.88 -25.94
N MET A 312 -3.50 0.97 -26.53
CA MET A 312 -4.08 1.13 -27.86
C MET A 312 -5.29 2.08 -27.89
N HIS A 313 -5.86 2.37 -26.75
CA HIS A 313 -7.08 3.16 -26.58
C HIS A 313 -6.81 4.59 -26.11
N ILE A 314 -5.57 4.86 -25.70
CA ILE A 314 -5.19 6.19 -25.22
C ILE A 314 -4.93 7.11 -26.42
N VAL A 315 -5.67 8.22 -26.45
CA VAL A 315 -5.51 9.29 -27.44
C VAL A 315 -4.95 10.52 -26.75
N THR A 316 -3.85 11.06 -27.28
CA THR A 316 -3.21 12.28 -26.77
C THR A 316 -3.48 13.43 -27.72
N GLU A 317 -3.66 14.63 -27.20
CA GLU A 317 -3.84 15.86 -27.97
C GLU A 317 -3.21 17.07 -27.27
N THR A 318 -2.84 18.06 -28.04
CA THR A 318 -2.46 19.38 -27.49
C THR A 318 -3.70 20.25 -27.43
N ASP A 319 -4.08 20.67 -26.21
CA ASP A 319 -5.23 21.56 -26.04
C ASP A 319 -4.95 22.94 -26.63
N PRO A 320 -5.78 23.43 -27.57
CA PRO A 320 -5.53 24.71 -28.25
C PRO A 320 -5.70 25.92 -27.31
N HIS A 321 -6.42 25.81 -26.19
CA HIS A 321 -6.69 26.92 -25.29
C HIS A 321 -5.57 27.13 -24.28
N SER A 322 -5.12 26.05 -23.65
CA SER A 322 -4.10 26.09 -22.58
C SER A 322 -2.69 25.70 -23.09
N GLY A 323 -2.60 25.03 -24.24
CA GLY A 323 -1.38 24.39 -24.73
C GLY A 323 -0.89 23.22 -23.87
N ALA A 324 -1.70 22.73 -22.95
CA ALA A 324 -1.44 21.52 -22.18
C ALA A 324 -1.55 20.27 -23.05
N LEU A 325 -0.89 19.20 -22.65
CA LEU A 325 -1.11 17.91 -23.26
C LEU A 325 -2.28 17.22 -22.55
N PHE A 326 -3.34 16.91 -23.28
CA PHE A 326 -4.48 16.13 -22.82
C PHE A 326 -4.36 14.68 -23.28
N ALA A 327 -4.88 13.77 -22.48
CA ALA A 327 -4.97 12.36 -22.79
C ALA A 327 -6.31 11.78 -22.31
N ARG A 328 -6.90 10.88 -23.10
CA ARG A 328 -8.18 10.21 -22.83
C ARG A 328 -8.08 8.73 -23.16
N ASN A 329 -8.87 7.92 -22.45
CA ASN A 329 -9.08 6.52 -22.72
C ASN A 329 -10.59 6.25 -22.83
N ASP A 330 -11.16 6.42 -24.01
CA ASP A 330 -12.60 6.26 -24.26
C ASP A 330 -13.08 4.79 -24.14
N PHE A 331 -12.16 3.84 -24.02
CA PHE A 331 -12.47 2.42 -23.83
C PHE A 331 -12.57 2.02 -22.37
N GLY A 332 -12.05 2.82 -21.45
CA GLY A 332 -12.11 2.58 -20.01
C GLY A 332 -13.54 2.63 -19.48
N ARG A 333 -14.06 1.52 -18.94
CA ARG A 333 -15.47 1.40 -18.52
C ARG A 333 -15.90 2.47 -17.51
N GLU A 334 -15.01 2.83 -16.59
CA GLU A 334 -15.32 3.69 -15.43
C GLU A 334 -14.72 5.10 -15.55
N CYS A 335 -13.76 5.26 -16.44
CA CYS A 335 -12.99 6.49 -16.59
C CYS A 335 -13.02 7.02 -18.04
N ALA A 336 -13.96 6.56 -18.88
CA ALA A 336 -14.05 6.93 -20.30
C ALA A 336 -14.21 8.44 -20.52
N ASP A 337 -14.93 9.13 -19.66
CA ASP A 337 -15.20 10.57 -19.75
C ASP A 337 -14.08 11.43 -19.16
N ARG A 338 -13.06 10.82 -18.53
CA ARG A 338 -11.98 11.54 -17.83
C ARG A 338 -10.97 12.11 -18.81
N VAL A 339 -10.53 13.32 -18.54
CA VAL A 339 -9.45 14.01 -19.25
C VAL A 339 -8.26 14.13 -18.33
N VAL A 340 -7.19 13.42 -18.66
CA VAL A 340 -5.88 13.58 -18.01
C VAL A 340 -5.14 14.74 -18.65
N PHE A 341 -4.49 15.58 -17.85
CA PHE A 341 -3.74 16.71 -18.35
C PHE A 341 -2.34 16.77 -17.75
N ALA A 342 -1.39 17.20 -18.57
CA ALA A 342 -0.05 17.57 -18.16
C ALA A 342 0.26 18.98 -18.65
N GLN A 343 0.84 19.82 -17.81
CA GLN A 343 1.16 21.21 -18.12
C GLN A 343 2.44 21.67 -17.45
N VAL A 344 3.04 22.73 -17.99
CA VAL A 344 4.13 23.50 -17.39
C VAL A 344 3.75 24.98 -17.29
N SER A 345 4.26 25.67 -16.27
CA SER A 345 4.00 27.10 -16.03
C SER A 345 4.45 28.03 -17.16
N GLU A 346 5.46 27.61 -17.92
CA GLU A 346 6.07 28.40 -18.97
C GLU A 346 5.21 28.37 -20.26
N GLN A 347 5.13 29.49 -20.95
CA GLN A 347 4.35 29.60 -22.19
C GLN A 347 5.05 28.93 -23.38
N GLU A 348 6.37 29.11 -23.51
CA GLU A 348 7.16 28.46 -24.57
C GLU A 348 7.43 27.01 -24.21
N ARG A 349 6.74 26.10 -24.90
CA ARG A 349 6.84 24.67 -24.64
C ARG A 349 6.70 23.84 -25.93
N THR A 350 7.25 22.64 -25.89
CA THR A 350 7.04 21.60 -26.91
C THR A 350 6.58 20.33 -26.25
N VAL A 351 5.84 19.50 -26.97
CA VAL A 351 5.21 18.28 -26.40
C VAL A 351 5.47 17.08 -27.30
N THR A 352 5.34 15.87 -26.72
CA THR A 352 5.11 14.64 -27.50
C THR A 352 4.27 13.66 -26.67
N GLY A 353 3.34 12.99 -27.36
CA GLY A 353 2.54 11.89 -26.81
C GLY A 353 3.09 10.52 -27.18
N ASN A 354 4.29 10.43 -27.75
CA ASN A 354 4.86 9.20 -28.29
C ASN A 354 6.09 8.74 -27.47
N ARG A 355 5.90 7.74 -26.62
CA ARG A 355 6.95 7.15 -25.78
C ARG A 355 8.10 6.55 -26.60
N THR A 356 7.77 5.83 -27.68
CA THR A 356 8.80 5.22 -28.54
C THR A 356 9.72 6.29 -29.14
N GLU A 357 9.16 7.45 -29.49
CA GLU A 357 9.95 8.59 -29.99
C GLU A 357 10.76 9.24 -28.86
N PHE A 358 10.15 9.38 -27.67
CA PHE A 358 10.80 10.03 -26.54
C PHE A 358 12.00 9.21 -26.04
N ILE A 359 11.79 7.95 -25.72
CA ILE A 359 12.84 7.06 -25.19
C ILE A 359 13.80 6.65 -26.33
N GLY A 360 13.29 6.43 -27.51
CA GLY A 360 14.00 5.84 -28.63
C GLY A 360 13.89 4.31 -28.66
N ARG A 361 13.92 3.75 -29.87
CA ARG A 361 13.95 2.30 -30.04
C ARG A 361 15.19 1.71 -29.37
N ASN A 362 15.02 0.73 -28.49
CA ASN A 362 16.07 0.15 -27.66
C ASN A 362 16.74 1.16 -26.72
N GLY A 363 16.06 2.27 -26.41
CA GLY A 363 16.50 3.28 -25.46
C GLY A 363 16.04 2.97 -24.02
N ALA A 364 16.48 3.84 -23.09
CA ALA A 364 16.08 3.79 -21.70
C ALA A 364 15.82 5.21 -21.17
N LEU A 365 15.06 5.32 -20.09
CA LEU A 365 14.80 6.60 -19.40
C LEU A 365 16.09 7.26 -18.86
N SER A 366 17.11 6.48 -18.56
CA SER A 366 18.44 7.02 -18.19
C SER A 366 19.12 7.79 -19.33
N ARG A 367 18.72 7.56 -20.57
CA ARG A 367 19.30 8.21 -21.76
C ARG A 367 18.29 8.32 -22.91
N PRO A 368 17.18 9.06 -22.74
CA PRO A 368 16.13 9.13 -23.76
C PRO A 368 16.60 9.86 -25.03
N ALA A 369 16.18 9.37 -26.18
CA ALA A 369 16.56 9.91 -27.50
C ALA A 369 16.07 11.36 -27.69
N ALA A 370 14.95 11.72 -27.10
CA ALA A 370 14.38 13.06 -27.17
C ALA A 370 15.30 14.13 -26.63
N LEU A 371 16.06 13.84 -25.57
CA LEU A 371 17.00 14.80 -24.95
C LEU A 371 18.28 15.04 -25.75
N ARG A 372 18.45 14.37 -26.90
CA ARG A 372 19.51 14.69 -27.86
C ARG A 372 19.08 15.74 -28.89
N ARG A 373 17.81 16.13 -28.88
CA ARG A 373 17.19 17.12 -29.77
C ARG A 373 16.90 18.39 -28.98
N GLU A 374 16.89 19.52 -29.69
CA GLU A 374 16.56 20.81 -29.08
C GLU A 374 15.08 20.87 -28.67
N ARG A 375 14.18 20.27 -29.43
CA ARG A 375 12.72 20.35 -29.22
C ARG A 375 12.07 18.98 -29.35
N LEU A 376 10.96 18.78 -28.64
CA LEU A 376 10.06 17.66 -28.84
C LEU A 376 9.30 17.84 -30.16
N SER A 377 8.81 16.74 -30.74
CA SER A 377 8.30 16.71 -32.10
C SER A 377 6.93 17.33 -32.34
N GLY A 378 6.15 17.58 -31.28
CA GLY A 378 4.74 17.97 -31.38
C GLY A 378 3.80 16.80 -31.74
N ARG A 379 4.29 15.56 -31.78
CA ARG A 379 3.51 14.40 -32.21
C ARG A 379 2.57 13.93 -31.10
N THR A 380 1.26 14.08 -31.33
CA THR A 380 0.17 13.58 -30.48
C THR A 380 -0.84 12.84 -31.37
N GLY A 381 -1.77 12.11 -30.80
CA GLY A 381 -2.84 11.42 -31.52
C GLY A 381 -3.13 10.01 -30.98
N ALA A 382 -3.90 9.28 -31.75
CA ALA A 382 -4.23 7.87 -31.53
C ALA A 382 -3.17 6.94 -32.13
N GLY A 383 -3.13 5.68 -31.64
CA GLY A 383 -2.27 4.62 -32.19
C GLY A 383 -0.78 4.83 -31.93
N LEU A 384 -0.43 5.63 -30.94
CA LEU A 384 0.93 5.82 -30.46
C LEU A 384 1.19 4.93 -29.23
N ASP A 385 2.47 4.72 -28.89
CA ASP A 385 2.86 4.23 -27.58
C ASP A 385 2.74 5.42 -26.60
N PRO A 386 1.70 5.49 -25.71
CA PRO A 386 1.31 6.74 -25.10
C PRO A 386 2.22 7.18 -23.95
N CYS A 387 2.58 8.45 -23.97
CA CYS A 387 3.17 9.18 -22.85
C CYS A 387 2.66 10.62 -22.85
N ALA A 388 2.91 11.35 -21.78
CA ALA A 388 2.89 12.80 -21.77
C ALA A 388 4.32 13.29 -21.56
N ALA A 389 4.89 14.00 -22.52
CA ALA A 389 6.15 14.67 -22.34
C ALA A 389 6.04 16.14 -22.74
N ILE A 390 6.52 17.03 -21.87
CA ILE A 390 6.49 18.47 -22.05
C ILE A 390 7.87 19.03 -21.77
N GLN A 391 8.39 19.84 -22.68
CA GLN A 391 9.69 20.50 -22.54
C GLN A 391 9.52 22.02 -22.63
N THR A 392 10.21 22.73 -21.76
CA THR A 392 10.33 24.20 -21.78
C THR A 392 11.79 24.63 -21.74
N HIS A 393 12.10 25.79 -22.32
CA HIS A 393 13.41 26.40 -22.30
C HIS A 393 13.43 27.59 -21.34
N ILE A 394 14.52 27.72 -20.60
CA ILE A 394 14.72 28.83 -19.65
C ILE A 394 16.11 29.41 -19.77
N GLU A 395 16.22 30.67 -19.49
CA GLU A 395 17.50 31.35 -19.29
C GLU A 395 17.64 31.75 -17.83
N LEU A 396 18.80 31.48 -17.25
CA LEU A 396 19.15 31.85 -15.89
C LEU A 396 20.37 32.77 -15.91
N ALA A 397 20.21 34.02 -15.46
CA ALA A 397 21.30 34.90 -15.21
C ALA A 397 22.16 34.38 -14.04
N VAL A 398 23.36 34.98 -13.85
CA VAL A 398 24.21 34.64 -12.70
C VAL A 398 23.50 34.99 -11.40
N GLU A 399 23.57 34.08 -10.42
CA GLU A 399 22.88 34.15 -9.11
C GLU A 399 21.34 34.29 -9.18
N GLN A 400 20.76 33.97 -10.35
CA GLN A 400 19.29 33.98 -10.49
C GLN A 400 18.69 32.68 -9.99
N GLU A 401 17.59 32.83 -9.22
CA GLU A 401 16.67 31.76 -8.89
C GLU A 401 15.43 31.77 -9.80
N ARG A 402 14.91 30.60 -10.15
CA ARG A 402 13.67 30.47 -10.93
C ARG A 402 12.90 29.20 -10.52
N GLU A 403 11.59 29.35 -10.37
CA GLU A 403 10.67 28.23 -10.10
C GLU A 403 9.88 27.86 -11.37
N ILE A 404 9.92 26.59 -11.75
CA ILE A 404 9.16 26.03 -12.86
C ILE A 404 8.20 24.99 -12.30
N VAL A 405 6.93 25.13 -12.61
CA VAL A 405 5.85 24.29 -12.08
C VAL A 405 5.32 23.39 -13.18
N PHE A 406 5.39 22.08 -12.96
CA PHE A 406 4.65 21.10 -13.71
C PHE A 406 3.42 20.68 -12.91
N THR A 407 2.26 20.59 -13.56
CA THR A 407 1.03 20.05 -12.99
C THR A 407 0.58 18.85 -13.82
N PHE A 408 0.16 17.79 -13.12
CA PHE A 408 -0.34 16.56 -13.70
C PHE A 408 -1.57 16.10 -12.93
N GLY A 409 -2.65 15.74 -13.64
CA GLY A 409 -3.88 15.36 -12.96
C GLY A 409 -4.95 14.90 -13.94
N ALA A 410 -6.17 14.69 -13.40
CA ALA A 410 -7.33 14.33 -14.21
C ALA A 410 -8.54 15.16 -13.83
N ALA A 411 -9.44 15.32 -14.79
CA ALA A 411 -10.69 16.05 -14.63
C ALA A 411 -11.84 15.21 -15.22
N LYS A 412 -13.07 15.52 -14.85
CA LYS A 412 -14.29 14.85 -15.36
C LYS A 412 -14.51 15.13 -16.85
N HIS A 413 -14.11 16.32 -17.30
CA HIS A 413 -14.25 16.80 -18.68
C HIS A 413 -13.25 17.94 -18.93
N ALA A 414 -13.13 18.37 -20.19
CA ALA A 414 -12.14 19.38 -20.59
C ALA A 414 -12.30 20.73 -19.90
N GLU A 415 -13.53 21.20 -19.64
CA GLU A 415 -13.80 22.45 -18.96
C GLU A 415 -13.28 22.44 -17.50
N GLU A 416 -13.44 21.33 -16.80
CA GLU A 416 -12.89 21.16 -15.45
C GLU A 416 -11.35 21.11 -15.48
N ALA A 417 -10.75 20.47 -16.50
CA ALA A 417 -9.32 20.50 -16.71
C ALA A 417 -8.81 21.94 -16.91
N HIS A 418 -9.48 22.73 -17.74
CA HIS A 418 -9.15 24.16 -17.93
C HIS A 418 -9.26 24.95 -16.63
N TYR A 419 -10.29 24.69 -15.80
CA TYR A 419 -10.43 25.31 -14.48
C TYR A 419 -9.24 24.98 -13.58
N PHE A 420 -8.83 23.72 -13.48
CA PHE A 420 -7.68 23.34 -12.65
C PHE A 420 -6.37 23.95 -13.18
N ILE A 421 -6.17 23.92 -14.48
CA ILE A 421 -5.00 24.52 -15.14
C ILE A 421 -4.92 26.03 -14.82
N GLN A 422 -6.04 26.75 -14.88
CA GLN A 422 -6.08 28.18 -14.58
C GLN A 422 -5.87 28.44 -13.08
N ARG A 423 -6.57 27.70 -12.22
CA ARG A 423 -6.51 27.83 -10.75
C ARG A 423 -5.09 27.63 -10.23
N PHE A 424 -4.40 26.64 -10.73
CA PHE A 424 -3.07 26.24 -10.26
C PHE A 424 -1.92 26.72 -11.18
N SER A 425 -2.18 27.76 -11.95
CA SER A 425 -1.18 28.30 -12.85
C SER A 425 -0.02 28.99 -12.13
N GLY A 426 1.21 28.58 -12.50
CA GLY A 426 2.45 29.22 -12.05
C GLY A 426 2.82 29.04 -10.57
N PRO A 427 3.93 29.66 -10.13
CA PRO A 427 4.50 29.46 -8.79
C PRO A 427 3.57 29.87 -7.64
N ALA A 428 2.72 30.90 -7.82
CA ALA A 428 1.82 31.37 -6.77
C ALA A 428 0.73 30.34 -6.45
N GLY A 429 0.10 29.76 -7.49
CA GLY A 429 -0.90 28.71 -7.31
C GLY A 429 -0.32 27.44 -6.69
N ALA A 430 0.88 27.04 -7.12
CA ALA A 430 1.59 25.89 -6.56
C ALA A 430 1.94 26.13 -5.07
N ARG A 431 2.44 27.29 -4.72
CA ARG A 431 2.78 27.65 -3.33
C ARG A 431 1.56 27.64 -2.42
N GLN A 432 0.44 28.24 -2.87
CA GLN A 432 -0.80 28.22 -2.12
C GLN A 432 -1.32 26.79 -1.88
N ALA A 433 -1.21 25.91 -2.87
CA ALA A 433 -1.56 24.50 -2.71
C ALA A 433 -0.66 23.79 -1.68
N LEU A 434 0.65 24.05 -1.68
CA LEU A 434 1.59 23.50 -0.69
C LEU A 434 1.31 24.01 0.72
N GLU A 435 1.02 25.30 0.88
CA GLU A 435 0.59 25.90 2.17
C GLU A 435 -0.68 25.23 2.70
N THR A 436 -1.61 24.90 1.82
CA THR A 436 -2.84 24.14 2.19
C THR A 436 -2.49 22.73 2.66
N VAL A 437 -1.54 22.04 2.00
CA VAL A 437 -1.04 20.71 2.44
C VAL A 437 -0.43 20.80 3.83
N TRP A 438 0.47 21.75 4.06
CA TRP A 438 1.11 21.94 5.37
C TRP A 438 0.06 22.30 6.46
N GLY A 439 -0.86 23.21 6.14
CA GLY A 439 -1.93 23.58 7.06
C GLY A 439 -2.78 22.40 7.47
N TYR A 440 -3.16 21.54 6.51
CA TYR A 440 -3.96 20.35 6.78
C TYR A 440 -3.22 19.36 7.71
N TRP A 441 -1.97 19.02 7.36
CA TRP A 441 -1.21 18.05 8.14
C TRP A 441 -0.85 18.59 9.53
N ASN A 442 -0.43 19.85 9.64
CA ASN A 442 -0.16 20.48 10.95
C ASN A 442 -1.40 20.50 11.84
N HIS A 443 -2.57 20.80 11.26
CA HIS A 443 -3.83 20.77 12.00
C HIS A 443 -4.18 19.34 12.45
N THR A 444 -4.11 18.39 11.56
CA THR A 444 -4.50 16.99 11.83
C THR A 444 -3.58 16.32 12.84
N LEU A 445 -2.26 16.39 12.62
CA LEU A 445 -1.25 15.75 13.46
C LEU A 445 -1.07 16.47 14.80
N GLY A 446 -1.32 17.78 14.85
CA GLY A 446 -1.28 18.58 16.08
C GLY A 446 -2.49 18.40 17.02
N ALA A 447 -3.42 17.48 16.70
CA ALA A 447 -4.56 17.23 17.61
C ALA A 447 -4.13 16.51 18.90
N VAL A 448 -3.12 15.65 18.82
CA VAL A 448 -2.47 15.02 19.98
C VAL A 448 -0.96 15.11 19.77
N HIS A 449 -0.29 15.81 20.66
CA HIS A 449 1.17 15.93 20.64
C HIS A 449 1.74 15.50 21.99
N VAL A 450 2.73 14.63 21.99
CA VAL A 450 3.32 14.06 23.21
C VAL A 450 4.79 14.46 23.38
N GLU A 451 5.18 14.75 24.62
CA GLU A 451 6.56 14.97 25.02
C GLU A 451 6.90 13.95 26.12
N THR A 452 7.64 12.92 25.76
CA THR A 452 8.01 11.83 26.68
C THR A 452 9.51 11.65 26.76
N PRO A 453 10.03 10.94 27.80
CA PRO A 453 11.43 10.56 27.87
C PRO A 453 11.90 9.63 26.74
N ASP A 454 10.99 8.98 25.99
CA ASP A 454 11.32 8.19 24.80
C ASP A 454 11.14 9.01 23.51
N PRO A 455 12.23 9.54 22.93
CA PRO A 455 12.12 10.37 21.73
C PRO A 455 11.69 9.58 20.49
N THR A 456 11.82 8.25 20.46
CA THR A 456 11.37 7.42 19.34
C THR A 456 9.85 7.29 19.31
N LEU A 457 9.23 7.18 20.50
CA LEU A 457 7.79 7.25 20.66
C LEU A 457 7.26 8.61 20.21
N ASN A 458 7.92 9.72 20.62
CA ASN A 458 7.50 11.07 20.26
C ASN A 458 7.44 11.25 18.74
N VAL A 459 8.50 10.86 18.01
CA VAL A 459 8.55 11.01 16.54
C VAL A 459 7.42 10.23 15.86
N LEU A 460 7.19 8.98 16.25
CA LEU A 460 6.16 8.15 15.64
C LEU A 460 4.74 8.67 15.95
N THR A 461 4.48 8.97 17.22
CA THR A 461 3.12 9.32 17.70
C THR A 461 2.70 10.71 17.24
N ASN A 462 3.63 11.68 17.22
CA ASN A 462 3.33 13.06 16.86
C ASN A 462 3.12 13.26 15.34
N GLY A 463 3.33 12.24 14.51
CA GLY A 463 3.14 12.42 13.08
C GLY A 463 2.97 11.12 12.28
N TRP A 464 4.02 10.33 12.18
CA TRP A 464 4.14 9.26 11.19
C TRP A 464 3.05 8.17 11.26
N LEU A 465 2.57 7.79 12.45
CA LEU A 465 1.53 6.76 12.59
C LEU A 465 0.18 7.22 12.03
N ILE A 466 -0.24 8.44 12.34
CA ILE A 466 -1.50 9.01 11.79
C ILE A 466 -1.33 9.36 10.31
N TYR A 467 -0.16 9.89 9.92
CA TYR A 467 0.15 10.16 8.51
C TYR A 467 0.05 8.88 7.68
N GLN A 468 0.70 7.78 8.09
CA GLN A 468 0.62 6.47 7.43
C GLN A 468 -0.83 5.98 7.34
N THR A 469 -1.60 6.09 8.42
CA THR A 469 -2.99 5.63 8.49
C THR A 469 -3.88 6.40 7.52
N LEU A 470 -3.81 7.73 7.51
CA LEU A 470 -4.64 8.54 6.62
C LEU A 470 -4.18 8.43 5.16
N SER A 471 -2.90 8.69 4.91
CA SER A 471 -2.37 8.82 3.55
C SER A 471 -2.39 7.48 2.81
N SER A 472 -1.88 6.41 3.44
CA SER A 472 -1.78 5.11 2.77
C SER A 472 -3.05 4.27 2.88
N ARG A 473 -3.70 4.22 4.07
CA ARG A 473 -4.81 3.28 4.32
C ARG A 473 -6.16 3.83 3.90
N LEU A 474 -6.52 5.07 4.28
CA LEU A 474 -7.83 5.62 3.95
C LEU A 474 -7.89 6.26 2.56
N TRP A 475 -6.93 7.10 2.22
CA TRP A 475 -6.99 7.84 0.96
C TRP A 475 -6.31 7.10 -0.20
N GLY A 476 -5.06 6.69 0.00
CA GLY A 476 -4.26 6.05 -1.03
C GLY A 476 -4.72 4.64 -1.36
N ARG A 477 -4.99 3.85 -0.35
CA ARG A 477 -5.22 2.40 -0.46
C ARG A 477 -4.13 1.73 -1.29
N SER A 478 -2.90 2.15 -1.02
CA SER A 478 -1.73 1.81 -1.81
C SER A 478 -0.45 1.97 -1.01
N GLY A 479 0.59 1.28 -1.46
CA GLY A 479 1.97 1.39 -1.06
C GLY A 479 2.87 0.97 -2.22
N TYR A 480 4.19 0.93 -2.01
CA TYR A 480 5.13 0.55 -3.07
C TYR A 480 4.86 -0.86 -3.60
N TYR A 481 4.68 -1.83 -2.69
CA TYR A 481 4.53 -3.26 -3.03
C TYR A 481 3.09 -3.67 -3.37
N GLN A 482 2.12 -2.81 -3.12
CA GLN A 482 0.71 -3.12 -3.32
C GLN A 482 -0.07 -1.87 -3.75
N SER A 483 -0.58 -1.89 -4.99
CA SER A 483 -1.45 -0.86 -5.55
C SER A 483 -2.87 -1.43 -5.66
N GLY A 484 -3.48 -1.73 -4.50
CA GLY A 484 -4.75 -2.46 -4.41
C GLY A 484 -6.00 -1.62 -4.68
N GLY A 485 -6.03 -0.38 -4.22
CA GLY A 485 -7.17 0.52 -4.40
C GLY A 485 -8.47 0.11 -3.69
N ALA A 486 -8.52 -1.07 -3.07
CA ALA A 486 -9.71 -1.57 -2.41
C ALA A 486 -9.88 -1.03 -0.98
N TYR A 487 -11.13 -0.85 -0.56
CA TYR A 487 -11.50 -0.83 0.86
C TYR A 487 -11.73 -2.25 1.34
N GLY A 488 -10.97 -2.71 2.35
CA GLY A 488 -11.31 -3.89 3.14
C GLY A 488 -12.28 -3.51 4.25
N PHE A 489 -13.40 -4.21 4.39
CA PHE A 489 -14.43 -3.87 5.36
C PHE A 489 -13.88 -3.84 6.80
N ARG A 490 -13.22 -4.92 7.23
CA ARG A 490 -12.57 -5.03 8.54
C ARG A 490 -11.44 -4.04 8.70
N ASP A 491 -10.62 -3.88 7.66
CA ASP A 491 -9.39 -3.09 7.69
C ASP A 491 -9.69 -1.60 7.92
N GLN A 492 -10.58 -1.04 7.13
CA GLN A 492 -10.93 0.38 7.19
C GLN A 492 -11.60 0.76 8.51
N LEU A 493 -12.41 -0.14 9.09
CA LEU A 493 -13.03 0.09 10.38
C LEU A 493 -12.01 0.09 11.52
N GLN A 494 -10.97 -0.76 11.44
CA GLN A 494 -9.88 -0.77 12.40
C GLN A 494 -9.02 0.49 12.29
N ASP A 495 -8.63 0.88 11.08
CA ASP A 495 -7.87 2.11 10.83
C ASP A 495 -8.61 3.35 11.34
N THR A 496 -9.93 3.40 11.15
CA THR A 496 -10.81 4.49 11.57
C THR A 496 -10.78 4.72 13.09
N MET A 497 -10.62 3.67 13.89
CA MET A 497 -10.57 3.81 15.35
C MET A 497 -9.34 4.60 15.83
N ALA A 498 -8.24 4.62 15.07
CA ALA A 498 -7.07 5.44 15.40
C ALA A 498 -7.31 6.94 15.16
N LEU A 499 -8.30 7.31 14.34
CA LEU A 499 -8.59 8.67 13.94
C LEU A 499 -9.56 9.42 14.89
N ILE A 500 -10.10 8.74 15.89
CA ILE A 500 -11.11 9.30 16.79
C ILE A 500 -10.60 10.55 17.54
N HIS A 501 -9.31 10.59 17.87
CA HIS A 501 -8.70 11.74 18.55
C HIS A 501 -8.39 12.91 17.61
N THR A 502 -8.09 12.62 16.34
CA THR A 502 -7.59 13.61 15.37
C THR A 502 -8.66 14.11 14.41
N THR A 503 -9.43 13.20 13.83
CA THR A 503 -10.43 13.48 12.78
C THR A 503 -11.70 12.64 12.97
N PRO A 504 -12.45 12.82 14.09
CA PRO A 504 -13.61 11.98 14.40
C PRO A 504 -14.71 12.02 13.32
N TRP A 505 -14.79 13.09 12.54
CA TRP A 505 -15.74 13.21 11.43
C TRP A 505 -15.44 12.20 10.29
N LEU A 506 -14.15 11.93 9.99
CA LEU A 506 -13.76 10.87 9.04
C LEU A 506 -14.15 9.49 9.55
N ALA A 507 -14.00 9.27 10.87
CA ALA A 507 -14.43 8.02 11.48
C ALA A 507 -15.95 7.82 11.28
N ARG A 508 -16.76 8.88 11.52
CA ARG A 508 -18.21 8.84 11.29
C ARG A 508 -18.58 8.52 9.84
N GLU A 509 -17.96 9.20 8.89
CA GLU A 509 -18.19 8.95 7.47
C GLU A 509 -17.85 7.51 7.07
N GLN A 510 -16.77 6.97 7.61
CA GLN A 510 -16.35 5.61 7.28
C GLN A 510 -17.29 4.54 7.87
N LEU A 511 -17.85 4.78 9.06
CA LEU A 511 -18.88 3.89 9.61
C LEU A 511 -20.10 3.81 8.68
N ILE A 512 -20.59 4.95 8.19
CA ILE A 512 -21.73 4.99 7.25
C ILE A 512 -21.36 4.30 5.93
N ARG A 513 -20.18 4.62 5.37
CA ARG A 513 -19.68 4.01 4.11
C ARG A 513 -19.56 2.49 4.21
N CYS A 514 -19.14 1.97 5.35
CA CYS A 514 -19.09 0.52 5.56
C CYS A 514 -20.49 -0.06 5.72
N ALA A 515 -21.41 0.60 6.43
CA ALA A 515 -22.79 0.15 6.55
C ALA A 515 -23.50 0.05 5.18
N GLU A 516 -23.19 0.95 4.23
CA GLU A 516 -23.67 0.88 2.83
C GLU A 516 -23.18 -0.39 2.07
N ARG A 517 -22.27 -1.16 2.63
CA ARG A 517 -21.71 -2.38 2.04
C ARG A 517 -22.19 -3.66 2.72
N GLN A 518 -23.23 -3.55 3.56
CA GLN A 518 -23.88 -4.69 4.20
C GLN A 518 -25.05 -5.19 3.36
N PHE A 519 -25.15 -6.52 3.23
CA PHE A 519 -26.30 -7.19 2.61
C PHE A 519 -27.46 -7.31 3.60
N ASN A 520 -28.67 -7.47 3.05
CA ASN A 520 -29.91 -7.63 3.86
C ASN A 520 -29.80 -8.77 4.91
N GLN A 521 -29.00 -9.79 4.63
CA GLN A 521 -28.76 -10.93 5.50
C GLN A 521 -27.84 -10.64 6.70
N GLY A 522 -27.17 -9.49 6.71
CA GLY A 522 -26.28 -9.04 7.78
C GLY A 522 -24.78 -9.29 7.54
N ASP A 523 -24.43 -10.08 6.52
CA ASP A 523 -23.07 -10.19 6.01
C ASP A 523 -22.70 -8.97 5.14
N VAL A 524 -21.43 -8.90 4.69
CA VAL A 524 -20.88 -7.70 4.06
C VAL A 524 -20.05 -8.04 2.83
N GLN A 525 -19.72 -7.03 2.00
CA GLN A 525 -18.59 -7.15 1.09
C GLN A 525 -17.31 -7.20 1.90
N HIS A 526 -16.51 -8.21 1.72
CA HIS A 526 -15.19 -8.36 2.35
C HIS A 526 -14.27 -7.20 1.96
N TRP A 527 -14.24 -6.87 0.66
CA TRP A 527 -13.62 -5.67 0.14
C TRP A 527 -14.30 -5.20 -1.15
N TRP A 528 -14.14 -3.92 -1.49
CA TRP A 528 -14.69 -3.33 -2.71
C TRP A 528 -13.80 -2.20 -3.24
N HIS A 529 -13.90 -1.93 -4.55
CA HIS A 529 -13.26 -0.79 -5.17
C HIS A 529 -14.20 0.42 -5.23
N PRO A 530 -13.90 1.54 -4.55
CA PRO A 530 -14.59 2.79 -4.80
C PRO A 530 -14.11 3.43 -6.12
N PRO A 531 -14.92 4.27 -6.80
CA PRO A 531 -16.28 4.66 -6.42
C PRO A 531 -17.38 3.67 -6.83
N ASN A 532 -17.11 2.71 -7.73
CA ASN A 532 -18.12 1.85 -8.34
C ASN A 532 -18.74 0.83 -7.39
N GLY A 533 -18.02 0.41 -6.37
CA GLY A 533 -18.51 -0.54 -5.37
C GLY A 533 -18.46 -2.01 -5.78
N GLN A 534 -17.79 -2.32 -6.90
CA GLN A 534 -17.52 -3.70 -7.29
C GLN A 534 -16.58 -4.36 -6.25
N GLY A 535 -16.88 -5.57 -5.82
CA GLY A 535 -16.11 -6.19 -4.74
C GLY A 535 -16.49 -7.64 -4.48
N VAL A 536 -15.97 -8.18 -3.41
CA VAL A 536 -16.06 -9.60 -3.07
C VAL A 536 -17.00 -9.84 -1.89
N ARG A 537 -17.90 -10.79 -2.02
CA ARG A 537 -18.72 -11.38 -0.94
C ARG A 537 -18.11 -12.70 -0.52
N THR A 538 -17.93 -12.92 0.79
CA THR A 538 -17.28 -14.11 1.35
C THR A 538 -18.04 -14.68 2.54
N HIS A 539 -17.58 -15.81 3.08
CA HIS A 539 -18.00 -16.36 4.38
C HIS A 539 -17.03 -16.03 5.52
N PHE A 540 -16.23 -14.95 5.40
CA PHE A 540 -15.40 -14.49 6.54
C PHE A 540 -16.29 -14.11 7.71
N SER A 541 -15.89 -14.57 8.88
CA SER A 541 -16.77 -14.57 10.05
C SER A 541 -16.63 -13.38 10.98
N ASP A 542 -15.59 -12.58 10.81
CA ASP A 542 -15.33 -11.39 11.64
C ASP A 542 -15.68 -10.06 10.98
N ASP A 543 -15.66 -9.99 9.65
CA ASP A 543 -15.81 -8.75 8.88
C ASP A 543 -16.96 -7.86 9.39
N TYR A 544 -18.17 -8.40 9.41
CA TYR A 544 -19.37 -7.66 9.77
C TYR A 544 -19.41 -7.23 11.25
N LEU A 545 -18.70 -7.92 12.14
CA LEU A 545 -18.63 -7.58 13.57
C LEU A 545 -17.82 -6.31 13.83
N TRP A 546 -16.87 -5.98 12.96
CA TRP A 546 -16.10 -4.76 13.07
C TRP A 546 -16.95 -3.50 12.95
N LEU A 547 -18.10 -3.54 12.25
CA LEU A 547 -19.02 -2.42 12.18
C LEU A 547 -19.60 -2.09 13.56
N ALA A 548 -20.10 -3.07 14.28
CA ALA A 548 -20.66 -2.89 15.61
C ALA A 548 -19.57 -2.46 16.60
N TYR A 549 -18.38 -3.07 16.54
CA TYR A 549 -17.25 -2.75 17.38
C TYR A 549 -16.77 -1.30 17.20
N ALA A 550 -16.50 -0.89 15.97
CA ALA A 550 -16.05 0.46 15.66
C ALA A 550 -17.12 1.52 15.99
N THR A 551 -18.40 1.21 15.77
CA THR A 551 -19.52 2.09 16.14
C THR A 551 -19.58 2.30 17.65
N CYS A 552 -19.47 1.24 18.45
CA CYS A 552 -19.41 1.35 19.92
C CYS A 552 -18.20 2.19 20.37
N ARG A 553 -17.04 1.95 19.82
CA ARG A 553 -15.80 2.71 20.13
C ARG A 553 -15.95 4.19 19.78
N TYR A 554 -16.51 4.49 18.61
CA TYR A 554 -16.77 5.86 18.17
C TYR A 554 -17.71 6.59 19.14
N ILE A 555 -18.84 5.97 19.49
CA ILE A 555 -19.83 6.59 20.38
C ILE A 555 -19.27 6.76 21.79
N LEU A 556 -18.59 5.77 22.35
CA LEU A 556 -17.97 5.86 23.66
C LEU A 556 -16.98 7.02 23.73
N ALA A 557 -16.17 7.19 22.69
CA ALA A 557 -15.17 8.25 22.66
C ALA A 557 -15.73 9.64 22.32
N THR A 558 -16.74 9.74 21.46
CA THR A 558 -17.23 11.06 20.98
C THR A 558 -18.51 11.54 21.64
N GLY A 559 -19.30 10.64 22.23
CA GLY A 559 -20.65 10.94 22.72
C GLY A 559 -21.70 11.09 21.61
N ASP A 560 -21.32 10.97 20.33
CA ASP A 560 -22.24 11.11 19.17
C ASP A 560 -23.14 9.89 19.01
N THR A 561 -24.21 9.85 19.80
CA THR A 561 -25.26 8.81 19.64
C THR A 561 -26.14 9.03 18.42
N GLY A 562 -26.13 10.23 17.83
CA GLY A 562 -26.92 10.60 16.65
C GLY A 562 -26.52 9.80 15.41
N VAL A 563 -25.28 9.30 15.33
CA VAL A 563 -24.83 8.42 14.24
C VAL A 563 -25.68 7.16 14.10
N LEU A 564 -26.26 6.67 15.21
CA LEU A 564 -27.10 5.46 15.21
C LEU A 564 -28.43 5.65 14.46
N ASP A 565 -28.89 6.88 14.30
CA ASP A 565 -30.15 7.21 13.62
C ASP A 565 -29.98 7.49 12.13
N GLU A 566 -28.71 7.50 11.64
CA GLU A 566 -28.43 7.65 10.22
C GLU A 566 -29.07 6.53 9.40
N SER A 567 -29.88 6.92 8.40
CA SER A 567 -30.56 5.99 7.52
C SER A 567 -29.65 5.53 6.40
N VAL A 568 -29.33 4.26 6.36
CA VAL A 568 -28.39 3.66 5.40
C VAL A 568 -29.11 2.55 4.62
N HIS A 569 -28.82 2.46 3.32
CA HIS A 569 -29.35 1.37 2.48
C HIS A 569 -28.50 0.10 2.61
N PHE A 570 -29.13 -1.05 2.39
CA PHE A 570 -28.45 -2.34 2.23
C PHE A 570 -28.02 -2.59 0.78
N LEU A 571 -27.28 -3.65 0.58
CA LEU A 571 -26.98 -4.23 -0.73
C LEU A 571 -27.90 -5.43 -1.03
N GLU A 572 -28.23 -5.57 -2.30
CA GLU A 572 -28.86 -6.76 -2.87
C GLU A 572 -27.87 -7.50 -3.78
N GLY A 573 -27.69 -8.78 -3.52
CA GLY A 573 -26.84 -9.67 -4.29
C GLY A 573 -27.19 -11.12 -4.00
N ARG A 574 -26.77 -12.05 -4.86
CA ARG A 574 -26.96 -13.47 -4.60
C ARG A 574 -26.22 -13.90 -3.34
N GLU A 575 -26.74 -14.84 -2.62
CA GLU A 575 -26.00 -15.54 -1.57
C GLU A 575 -24.92 -16.45 -2.20
N LEU A 576 -23.91 -16.78 -1.41
CA LEU A 576 -22.89 -17.75 -1.80
C LEU A 576 -23.53 -19.14 -1.94
N ASN A 577 -23.16 -19.87 -2.97
CA ASN A 577 -23.58 -21.26 -3.12
C ASN A 577 -22.90 -22.15 -2.08
N PRO A 578 -23.49 -23.30 -1.71
CA PRO A 578 -22.81 -24.27 -0.85
C PRO A 578 -21.44 -24.67 -1.43
N GLY A 579 -20.37 -24.53 -0.63
CA GLY A 579 -19.00 -24.84 -1.03
C GLY A 579 -18.31 -23.75 -1.87
N GLU A 580 -18.95 -22.61 -2.14
CA GLU A 580 -18.34 -21.43 -2.75
C GLU A 580 -17.70 -20.56 -1.66
N GLU A 581 -16.42 -20.30 -1.75
CA GLU A 581 -15.69 -19.50 -0.77
C GLU A 581 -15.97 -18.01 -0.93
N ALA A 582 -15.99 -17.52 -2.17
CA ALA A 582 -16.15 -16.12 -2.51
C ALA A 582 -16.65 -15.92 -3.95
N TYR A 583 -17.27 -14.79 -4.23
CA TYR A 583 -17.46 -14.32 -5.60
C TYR A 583 -17.27 -12.82 -5.71
N TYR A 584 -16.83 -12.38 -6.89
CA TYR A 584 -16.61 -10.99 -7.23
C TYR A 584 -17.78 -10.48 -8.08
N ASP A 585 -18.44 -9.42 -7.65
CA ASP A 585 -19.63 -8.87 -8.34
C ASP A 585 -19.80 -7.38 -8.09
N HIS A 586 -20.79 -6.81 -8.77
CA HIS A 586 -21.27 -5.44 -8.55
C HIS A 586 -22.71 -5.50 -7.98
N PRO A 587 -22.87 -5.63 -6.66
CA PRO A 587 -24.18 -5.76 -6.04
C PRO A 587 -25.00 -4.48 -6.24
N GLN A 588 -26.33 -4.65 -6.28
CA GLN A 588 -27.25 -3.52 -6.43
C GLN A 588 -27.53 -2.87 -5.07
N ARG A 589 -27.77 -1.57 -5.09
CA ARG A 589 -28.30 -0.87 -3.92
C ARG A 589 -29.74 -1.33 -3.68
N SER A 590 -30.00 -1.81 -2.47
CA SER A 590 -31.36 -2.22 -2.05
C SER A 590 -32.27 -1.01 -1.86
N ASN A 591 -33.57 -1.21 -2.06
CA ASN A 591 -34.60 -0.26 -1.65
C ASN A 591 -34.85 -0.28 -0.14
N GLU A 592 -34.39 -1.30 0.58
CA GLU A 592 -34.46 -1.40 2.03
C GLU A 592 -33.40 -0.47 2.66
N THR A 593 -33.85 0.37 3.57
CA THR A 593 -32.98 1.22 4.41
C THR A 593 -33.28 0.95 5.88
N ALA A 594 -32.26 1.07 6.70
CA ALA A 594 -32.39 1.01 8.15
C ALA A 594 -31.45 1.98 8.83
N SER A 595 -31.60 2.19 10.13
CA SER A 595 -30.66 2.95 10.93
C SER A 595 -29.32 2.22 11.07
N LEU A 596 -28.23 2.94 11.27
CA LEU A 596 -26.93 2.32 11.58
C LEU A 596 -27.04 1.36 12.78
N TYR A 597 -27.91 1.67 13.75
CA TYR A 597 -28.18 0.77 14.86
C TYR A 597 -28.66 -0.60 14.36
N GLU A 598 -29.63 -0.64 13.45
CA GLU A 598 -30.17 -1.89 12.89
C GLU A 598 -29.11 -2.63 12.05
N HIS A 599 -28.24 -1.92 11.31
CA HIS A 599 -27.10 -2.53 10.62
C HIS A 599 -26.19 -3.28 11.61
N CYS A 600 -25.86 -2.67 12.75
CA CYS A 600 -25.08 -3.32 13.79
C CYS A 600 -25.82 -4.52 14.43
N VAL A 601 -27.13 -4.39 14.67
CA VAL A 601 -27.97 -5.49 15.19
C VAL A 601 -27.96 -6.68 14.24
N ARG A 602 -28.11 -6.45 12.92
CA ARG A 602 -28.06 -7.53 11.91
C ARG A 602 -26.68 -8.17 11.84
N ALA A 603 -25.62 -7.39 11.90
CA ALA A 603 -24.24 -7.88 11.93
C ALA A 603 -24.01 -8.82 13.13
N ILE A 604 -24.41 -8.40 14.34
CA ILE A 604 -24.28 -9.22 15.55
C ILE A 604 -25.11 -10.50 15.43
N LYS A 605 -26.40 -10.40 15.01
CA LYS A 605 -27.26 -11.56 14.82
C LYS A 605 -26.68 -12.55 13.80
N HIS A 606 -26.08 -12.05 12.73
CA HIS A 606 -25.41 -12.89 11.73
C HIS A 606 -24.21 -13.64 12.32
N GLY A 607 -23.50 -13.06 13.29
CA GLY A 607 -22.37 -13.66 14.00
C GLY A 607 -22.76 -14.71 15.05
N LEU A 608 -24.04 -14.79 15.46
CA LEU A 608 -24.52 -15.76 16.45
C LEU A 608 -24.78 -17.15 15.81
N ARG A 609 -23.74 -17.72 15.19
CA ARG A 609 -23.76 -19.07 14.61
C ARG A 609 -22.66 -19.89 15.26
N PHE A 610 -23.02 -20.99 15.89
CA PHE A 610 -22.14 -21.75 16.76
C PHE A 610 -21.98 -23.18 16.28
N GLY A 611 -20.78 -23.75 16.52
CA GLY A 611 -20.45 -25.14 16.23
C GLY A 611 -20.67 -26.08 17.43
N GLU A 612 -19.98 -27.20 17.41
CA GLU A 612 -20.13 -28.28 18.40
C GLU A 612 -19.72 -27.85 19.83
N HIS A 613 -18.65 -27.05 19.94
CA HIS A 613 -18.19 -26.51 21.22
C HIS A 613 -18.95 -25.25 21.66
N GLN A 614 -19.99 -24.88 20.90
CA GLN A 614 -20.75 -23.64 21.14
C GLN A 614 -19.88 -22.39 21.05
N LEU A 615 -18.88 -22.42 20.16
CA LEU A 615 -18.07 -21.30 19.74
C LEU A 615 -18.46 -20.84 18.34
N PRO A 616 -18.20 -19.58 17.95
CA PRO A 616 -18.61 -19.08 16.64
C PRO A 616 -17.89 -19.82 15.51
N LEU A 617 -18.67 -20.10 14.45
CA LEU A 617 -18.17 -20.74 13.24
C LEU A 617 -17.14 -19.84 12.54
N MET A 618 -16.03 -20.44 12.10
CA MET A 618 -14.95 -19.73 11.43
C MET A 618 -15.26 -19.37 9.98
N GLY A 619 -16.10 -20.15 9.30
CA GLY A 619 -16.39 -19.96 7.88
C GLY A 619 -15.15 -20.18 7.01
N CYS A 620 -14.98 -19.39 5.96
CA CYS A 620 -13.79 -19.42 5.12
C CYS A 620 -12.63 -18.58 5.69
N GLY A 621 -12.63 -18.29 6.99
CA GLY A 621 -11.61 -17.54 7.72
C GLY A 621 -12.22 -16.59 8.75
N ASP A 622 -11.39 -16.20 9.69
CA ASP A 622 -11.63 -15.10 10.62
C ASP A 622 -10.68 -13.94 10.27
N TRP A 623 -10.11 -13.23 11.26
CA TRP A 623 -9.08 -12.21 11.01
C TRP A 623 -7.88 -12.73 10.20
N ASN A 624 -7.58 -14.02 10.27
CA ASN A 624 -6.56 -14.66 9.44
C ASN A 624 -7.21 -15.30 8.20
N ASP A 625 -7.22 -14.57 7.10
CA ASP A 625 -7.75 -15.02 5.80
C ASP A 625 -7.08 -16.31 5.30
N GLY A 626 -5.80 -16.52 5.68
CA GLY A 626 -5.00 -17.67 5.27
C GLY A 626 -5.45 -19.01 5.84
N MET A 627 -6.34 -18.99 6.85
CA MET A 627 -6.89 -20.19 7.48
C MET A 627 -8.24 -20.62 6.86
N ASN A 628 -8.39 -20.45 5.55
CA ASN A 628 -9.66 -20.64 4.83
C ASN A 628 -10.19 -22.07 4.76
N LEU A 629 -9.39 -23.07 5.12
CA LEU A 629 -9.84 -24.47 5.15
C LEU A 629 -10.14 -25.00 6.56
N VAL A 630 -9.96 -24.20 7.62
CA VAL A 630 -10.27 -24.64 8.99
C VAL A 630 -11.76 -24.85 9.20
N GLY A 631 -12.60 -23.93 8.70
CA GLY A 631 -14.04 -23.97 8.80
C GLY A 631 -14.77 -23.97 7.45
N GLY A 632 -14.10 -24.37 6.37
CA GLY A 632 -14.62 -24.29 5.00
C GLY A 632 -15.87 -25.12 4.73
N GLU A 633 -16.12 -26.20 5.51
CA GLU A 633 -17.33 -27.02 5.46
C GLU A 633 -18.46 -26.49 6.38
N GLY A 634 -18.21 -25.40 7.12
CA GLY A 634 -19.19 -24.73 7.97
C GLY A 634 -19.40 -25.37 9.35
N LYS A 635 -18.40 -26.08 9.88
CA LYS A 635 -18.40 -26.68 11.22
C LYS A 635 -17.27 -26.17 12.11
N GLY A 636 -16.12 -25.81 11.50
CA GLY A 636 -14.94 -25.33 12.21
C GLY A 636 -15.22 -24.07 13.01
N GLU A 637 -14.58 -23.94 14.17
CA GLU A 637 -14.85 -22.91 15.17
C GLU A 637 -13.59 -22.11 15.50
N SER A 638 -13.74 -20.80 15.73
CA SER A 638 -12.63 -19.90 16.08
C SER A 638 -12.68 -19.42 17.53
N VAL A 639 -11.60 -19.63 18.26
CA VAL A 639 -11.45 -19.13 19.65
C VAL A 639 -11.17 -17.62 19.69
N TRP A 640 -10.34 -17.13 18.76
CA TRP A 640 -10.12 -15.69 18.65
C TRP A 640 -11.44 -14.94 18.37
N LEU A 641 -12.21 -15.41 17.42
CA LEU A 641 -13.50 -14.82 17.07
C LEU A 641 -14.47 -14.86 18.25
N ALA A 642 -14.39 -15.91 19.09
CA ALA A 642 -15.22 -16.01 20.28
C ALA A 642 -14.91 -14.89 21.30
N TRP A 643 -13.64 -14.55 21.53
CA TRP A 643 -13.25 -13.40 22.35
C TRP A 643 -13.71 -12.08 21.74
N PHE A 644 -13.55 -11.92 20.41
CA PHE A 644 -13.98 -10.72 19.70
C PHE A 644 -15.49 -10.53 19.74
N LEU A 645 -16.26 -11.59 19.52
CA LEU A 645 -17.72 -11.57 19.64
C LEU A 645 -18.16 -11.28 21.07
N TYR A 646 -17.50 -11.87 22.07
CA TYR A 646 -17.77 -11.59 23.48
C TYR A 646 -17.65 -10.07 23.78
N GLU A 647 -16.58 -9.43 23.38
CA GLU A 647 -16.39 -7.98 23.59
C GLU A 647 -17.46 -7.16 22.84
N ASN A 648 -17.75 -7.50 21.58
CA ASN A 648 -18.83 -6.89 20.82
C ASN A 648 -20.18 -6.94 21.55
N LEU A 649 -20.54 -8.09 22.06
CA LEU A 649 -21.80 -8.30 22.78
C LEU A 649 -21.84 -7.46 24.08
N GLN A 650 -20.74 -7.39 24.81
CA GLN A 650 -20.67 -6.58 26.05
C GLN A 650 -20.80 -5.07 25.74
N LEU A 651 -20.07 -4.57 24.78
CA LEU A 651 -20.13 -3.16 24.39
C LEU A 651 -21.52 -2.79 23.85
N PHE A 652 -22.06 -3.61 22.97
CA PHE A 652 -23.34 -3.34 22.32
C PHE A 652 -24.53 -3.49 23.29
N ALA A 653 -24.44 -4.37 24.28
CA ALA A 653 -25.46 -4.46 25.34
C ALA A 653 -25.61 -3.14 26.12
N GLY A 654 -24.51 -2.43 26.38
CA GLY A 654 -24.52 -1.10 26.97
C GLY A 654 -25.22 -0.07 26.09
N LEU A 655 -24.90 -0.09 24.79
CA LEU A 655 -25.45 0.80 23.80
C LEU A 655 -26.97 0.56 23.58
N ALA A 656 -27.38 -0.70 23.49
CA ALA A 656 -28.80 -1.08 23.35
C ALA A 656 -29.63 -0.64 24.57
N ARG A 657 -29.09 -0.79 25.79
CA ARG A 657 -29.76 -0.29 27.02
C ARG A 657 -29.94 1.22 27.00
N SER A 658 -28.90 1.97 26.61
CA SER A 658 -29.00 3.46 26.55
C SER A 658 -30.04 3.91 25.53
N ARG A 659 -30.26 3.15 24.46
CA ARG A 659 -31.26 3.39 23.43
C ARG A 659 -32.67 2.90 23.82
N GLY A 660 -32.82 2.14 24.90
CA GLY A 660 -34.08 1.60 25.40
C GLY A 660 -34.45 0.24 24.79
N ASP A 661 -33.60 -0.38 23.98
CA ASP A 661 -33.79 -1.73 23.42
C ASP A 661 -33.34 -2.78 24.46
N LYS A 662 -34.21 -2.98 25.45
CA LYS A 662 -33.93 -3.90 26.54
C LYS A 662 -33.84 -5.37 26.08
N VAL A 663 -34.66 -5.73 25.08
CA VAL A 663 -34.72 -7.11 24.57
C VAL A 663 -33.40 -7.52 23.94
N PHE A 664 -32.85 -6.68 23.07
CA PHE A 664 -31.58 -6.96 22.43
C PHE A 664 -30.40 -6.84 23.42
N ALA A 665 -30.48 -5.91 24.37
CA ALA A 665 -29.48 -5.78 25.44
C ALA A 665 -29.41 -7.04 26.34
N GLU A 666 -30.55 -7.63 26.68
CA GLU A 666 -30.64 -8.87 27.45
C GLU A 666 -30.07 -10.05 26.63
N LEU A 667 -30.45 -10.17 25.34
CA LEU A 667 -29.88 -11.17 24.43
C LEU A 667 -28.35 -11.07 24.38
N CYS A 668 -27.79 -9.88 24.15
CA CYS A 668 -26.34 -9.69 24.11
C CYS A 668 -25.67 -10.10 25.44
N THR A 669 -26.25 -9.73 26.57
CA THR A 669 -25.70 -10.07 27.89
C THR A 669 -25.71 -11.57 28.15
N GLU A 670 -26.80 -12.26 27.82
CA GLU A 670 -26.95 -13.69 27.95
C GLU A 670 -25.96 -14.45 27.05
N GLN A 671 -25.92 -14.09 25.78
CA GLN A 671 -24.99 -14.69 24.81
C GLN A 671 -23.51 -14.48 25.21
N ALA A 672 -23.15 -13.30 25.66
CA ALA A 672 -21.80 -13.03 26.16
C ALA A 672 -21.43 -13.92 27.36
N SER A 673 -22.34 -14.04 28.34
CA SER A 673 -22.11 -14.89 29.51
C SER A 673 -21.94 -16.36 29.13
N GLN A 674 -22.80 -16.88 28.25
CA GLN A 674 -22.71 -18.24 27.76
C GLN A 674 -21.43 -18.46 26.95
N LEU A 675 -21.08 -17.56 26.06
CA LEU A 675 -19.89 -17.64 25.23
C LEU A 675 -18.60 -17.68 26.07
N ARG A 676 -18.49 -16.80 27.08
CA ARG A 676 -17.39 -16.83 28.03
C ARG A 676 -17.25 -18.20 28.73
N SER A 677 -18.36 -18.77 29.20
CA SER A 677 -18.37 -20.10 29.83
C SER A 677 -17.91 -21.19 28.84
N ASN A 678 -18.36 -21.11 27.60
CA ASN A 678 -18.01 -22.09 26.57
C ASN A 678 -16.51 -22.03 26.23
N ILE A 679 -15.93 -20.81 26.09
CA ILE A 679 -14.50 -20.64 25.82
C ILE A 679 -13.68 -21.23 26.98
N GLU A 680 -14.01 -20.88 28.21
CA GLU A 680 -13.27 -21.36 29.40
C GLU A 680 -13.36 -22.88 29.59
N THR A 681 -14.44 -23.51 29.11
CA THR A 681 -14.64 -24.95 29.22
C THR A 681 -13.95 -25.72 28.09
N SER A 682 -14.04 -25.24 26.84
CA SER A 682 -13.59 -26.00 25.67
C SER A 682 -12.26 -25.55 25.09
N ALA A 683 -11.92 -24.25 25.18
CA ALA A 683 -10.73 -23.73 24.51
C ALA A 683 -9.43 -23.81 25.32
N TRP A 684 -9.51 -24.05 26.64
CA TRP A 684 -8.30 -24.12 27.49
C TRP A 684 -7.51 -25.41 27.26
N ASP A 685 -6.23 -25.30 26.91
CA ASP A 685 -5.31 -26.41 26.58
C ASP A 685 -4.30 -26.73 27.74
N GLY A 686 -4.58 -26.29 28.94
CA GLY A 686 -3.71 -26.49 30.12
C GLY A 686 -2.78 -25.31 30.41
N ASP A 687 -2.11 -24.78 29.44
CA ASP A 687 -1.16 -23.65 29.57
C ASP A 687 -1.59 -22.39 28.80
N TRP A 688 -2.42 -22.54 27.74
CA TRP A 688 -2.92 -21.44 26.91
C TRP A 688 -4.26 -21.80 26.25
N TYR A 689 -4.91 -20.84 25.53
CA TYR A 689 -6.13 -21.09 24.78
C TYR A 689 -5.79 -21.58 23.37
N ARG A 690 -6.53 -22.60 22.90
CA ARG A 690 -6.48 -23.08 21.52
C ARG A 690 -6.77 -21.95 20.52
N ARG A 691 -6.38 -22.17 19.25
CA ARG A 691 -6.67 -21.22 18.18
C ARG A 691 -8.06 -21.47 17.55
N ALA A 692 -8.35 -22.71 17.25
CA ALA A 692 -9.54 -23.11 16.52
C ALA A 692 -9.79 -24.63 16.61
N TRP A 693 -10.89 -25.08 16.03
CA TRP A 693 -11.15 -26.49 15.65
C TRP A 693 -11.43 -26.55 14.15
N PHE A 694 -10.87 -27.54 13.50
CA PHE A 694 -11.20 -27.88 12.10
C PHE A 694 -12.63 -28.43 11.97
N ASP A 695 -13.15 -28.52 10.76
CA ASP A 695 -14.46 -29.09 10.42
C ASP A 695 -14.62 -30.55 10.87
N ASP A 696 -13.52 -31.31 10.99
CA ASP A 696 -13.48 -32.69 11.47
C ASP A 696 -13.32 -32.82 12.98
N GLY A 697 -13.27 -31.71 13.72
CA GLY A 697 -13.07 -31.67 15.17
C GLY A 697 -11.61 -31.74 15.62
N THR A 698 -10.63 -31.72 14.71
CA THR A 698 -9.22 -31.65 15.06
C THR A 698 -8.90 -30.27 15.69
N PRO A 699 -8.25 -30.21 16.87
CA PRO A 699 -7.87 -28.94 17.48
C PRO A 699 -6.70 -28.29 16.76
N LEU A 700 -6.66 -26.94 16.73
CA LEU A 700 -5.55 -26.11 16.27
C LEU A 700 -5.10 -25.17 17.39
N GLY A 701 -3.80 -24.95 17.51
CA GLY A 701 -3.23 -24.14 18.60
C GLY A 701 -3.14 -24.92 19.90
N SER A 702 -3.04 -26.24 19.85
CA SER A 702 -2.92 -27.15 20.99
C SER A 702 -1.47 -27.64 21.15
N SER A 703 -1.10 -27.93 22.39
CA SER A 703 0.18 -28.60 22.71
C SER A 703 0.37 -29.93 21.98
N ASP A 704 -0.72 -30.59 21.62
CA ASP A 704 -0.72 -31.87 20.90
C ASP A 704 -0.46 -31.73 19.37
N ASN A 705 -0.57 -30.52 18.81
CA ASN A 705 -0.26 -30.28 17.40
C ASN A 705 1.25 -30.36 17.15
N ASP A 706 1.66 -30.79 15.94
CA ASP A 706 3.08 -30.74 15.52
C ASP A 706 3.47 -29.32 15.07
N GLU A 707 2.58 -28.64 14.40
CA GLU A 707 2.70 -27.24 13.91
C GLU A 707 1.57 -26.38 14.48
N CYS A 708 1.79 -25.07 14.58
CA CYS A 708 0.88 -24.14 15.23
C CYS A 708 0.41 -24.61 16.62
N LYS A 709 1.37 -24.94 17.51
CA LYS A 709 1.07 -25.34 18.90
C LYS A 709 0.46 -24.21 19.70
N ILE A 710 0.90 -22.99 19.42
CA ILE A 710 0.42 -21.78 20.04
C ILE A 710 0.26 -20.67 19.00
N ASP A 711 -0.80 -19.88 19.14
CA ASP A 711 -1.09 -18.69 18.34
C ASP A 711 -1.30 -17.50 19.29
N SER A 712 -0.73 -16.33 18.97
CA SER A 712 -0.73 -15.17 19.86
C SER A 712 -2.08 -14.50 20.03
N ILE A 713 -2.96 -14.53 18.99
CA ILE A 713 -4.18 -13.73 19.01
C ILE A 713 -5.25 -14.26 19.95
N SER A 714 -5.37 -15.57 20.12
CA SER A 714 -6.30 -16.15 21.09
C SER A 714 -5.92 -15.77 22.52
N GLN A 715 -4.62 -15.68 22.83
CA GLN A 715 -4.10 -15.30 24.14
C GLN A 715 -4.29 -13.82 24.41
N SER A 716 -3.90 -12.99 23.45
CA SER A 716 -3.99 -11.53 23.54
C SER A 716 -5.43 -11.06 23.73
N TRP A 717 -6.36 -11.64 22.96
CA TRP A 717 -7.76 -11.24 23.02
C TRP A 717 -8.51 -11.78 24.23
N ALA A 718 -8.03 -12.84 24.90
CA ALA A 718 -8.53 -13.23 26.23
C ALA A 718 -8.33 -12.10 27.25
N VAL A 719 -7.25 -11.31 27.10
CA VAL A 719 -6.97 -10.12 27.94
C VAL A 719 -7.70 -8.89 27.40
N ILE A 720 -7.56 -8.57 26.11
CA ILE A 720 -8.10 -7.35 25.48
C ILE A 720 -9.62 -7.27 25.65
N SER A 721 -10.34 -8.38 25.46
CA SER A 721 -11.79 -8.45 25.65
C SER A 721 -12.22 -8.40 27.12
N ASN A 722 -11.26 -8.49 28.05
CA ASN A 722 -11.54 -8.66 29.50
C ASN A 722 -12.45 -9.87 29.81
N GLY A 723 -12.48 -10.85 28.88
CA GLY A 723 -13.32 -12.05 28.98
C GLY A 723 -12.67 -13.23 29.65
N GLY A 724 -11.35 -13.39 29.51
CA GLY A 724 -10.60 -14.51 30.05
C GLY A 724 -10.57 -14.57 31.59
N ASP A 725 -10.49 -15.79 32.14
CA ASP A 725 -10.19 -15.96 33.54
C ASP A 725 -8.83 -15.28 33.86
N PRO A 726 -8.75 -14.40 34.90
CA PRO A 726 -7.54 -13.61 35.12
C PRO A 726 -6.26 -14.43 35.37
N ALA A 727 -6.37 -15.62 35.96
CA ALA A 727 -5.22 -16.50 36.22
C ALA A 727 -4.78 -17.19 34.90
N ARG A 728 -5.74 -17.71 34.14
CA ARG A 728 -5.50 -18.33 32.84
C ARG A 728 -4.97 -17.32 31.82
N ALA A 729 -5.54 -16.13 31.77
CA ALA A 729 -5.08 -15.04 30.87
C ALA A 729 -3.61 -14.68 31.14
N ARG A 730 -3.20 -14.55 32.41
CA ARG A 730 -1.78 -14.33 32.76
C ARG A 730 -0.89 -15.52 32.38
N GLN A 731 -1.36 -16.75 32.60
CA GLN A 731 -0.63 -17.96 32.22
C GLN A 731 -0.46 -18.06 30.71
N ALA A 732 -1.50 -17.78 29.94
CA ALA A 732 -1.49 -17.77 28.50
C ALA A 732 -0.51 -16.70 27.95
N MET A 733 -0.52 -15.49 28.51
CA MET A 733 0.44 -14.45 28.12
C MET A 733 1.88 -14.80 28.52
N ALA A 734 2.12 -15.49 29.65
CA ALA A 734 3.44 -16.03 29.99
C ALA A 734 3.90 -17.10 28.96
N ALA A 735 2.98 -17.89 28.39
CA ALA A 735 3.29 -18.82 27.30
C ALA A 735 3.64 -18.08 26.00
N VAL A 736 2.95 -16.98 25.66
CA VAL A 736 3.30 -16.09 24.55
C VAL A 736 4.73 -15.56 24.73
N ASP A 737 5.05 -15.00 25.89
CA ASP A 737 6.39 -14.47 26.19
C ASP A 737 7.49 -15.53 26.01
N LYS A 738 7.24 -16.74 26.52
CA LYS A 738 8.20 -17.83 26.48
C LYS A 738 8.41 -18.43 25.08
N ARG A 739 7.35 -18.51 24.27
CA ARG A 739 7.34 -19.30 23.03
C ARG A 739 7.37 -18.44 21.77
N LEU A 740 6.77 -17.25 21.80
CA LEU A 740 6.60 -16.41 20.60
C LEU A 740 7.49 -15.17 20.61
N VAL A 741 7.96 -14.70 21.79
CA VAL A 741 8.88 -13.56 21.85
C VAL A 741 10.32 -14.05 21.63
N ARG A 742 10.86 -13.73 20.45
CA ARG A 742 12.21 -14.04 20.02
C ARG A 742 13.16 -12.87 20.27
N ARG A 743 13.73 -12.80 21.48
CA ARG A 743 14.63 -11.71 21.87
C ARG A 743 15.93 -11.68 21.10
N ASP A 744 16.42 -12.87 20.68
CA ASP A 744 17.60 -13.05 19.83
C ASP A 744 17.43 -12.40 18.44
N ALA A 745 16.20 -12.40 17.93
CA ALA A 745 15.83 -11.84 16.64
C ALA A 745 15.04 -10.52 16.76
N GLN A 746 14.73 -10.10 17.99
CA GLN A 746 13.92 -8.91 18.28
C GLN A 746 12.55 -8.92 17.59
N LEU A 747 11.84 -10.02 17.60
CA LEU A 747 10.53 -10.17 16.96
C LEU A 747 9.54 -10.98 17.83
N ILE A 748 8.26 -10.79 17.54
CA ILE A 748 7.13 -11.46 18.21
C ILE A 748 6.38 -12.27 17.15
N GLN A 749 6.54 -13.59 17.19
CA GLN A 749 5.90 -14.47 16.20
C GLN A 749 4.38 -14.52 16.38
N LEU A 750 3.65 -14.67 15.27
CA LEU A 750 2.21 -14.86 15.31
C LEU A 750 1.86 -16.24 15.87
N LEU A 751 2.51 -17.27 15.38
CA LEU A 751 2.32 -18.66 15.80
C LEU A 751 3.67 -19.44 15.77
N ASP A 752 3.74 -20.55 16.49
CA ASP A 752 4.91 -21.43 16.53
C ASP A 752 4.51 -22.88 16.82
N PRO A 753 5.14 -23.89 16.17
CA PRO A 753 5.94 -23.81 14.95
C PRO A 753 5.11 -23.40 13.72
N PRO A 754 5.73 -22.80 12.67
CA PRO A 754 5.03 -22.49 11.44
C PRO A 754 4.54 -23.75 10.70
N PHE A 755 3.53 -23.60 9.85
CA PHE A 755 3.06 -24.68 8.97
C PHE A 755 4.09 -24.96 7.87
N ASP A 756 4.45 -26.24 7.68
CA ASP A 756 5.43 -26.68 6.67
C ASP A 756 5.08 -28.09 6.14
N LYS A 757 5.16 -29.12 7.00
CA LYS A 757 5.18 -30.54 6.59
C LYS A 757 4.12 -31.42 7.26
N SER A 758 3.43 -30.92 8.29
CA SER A 758 2.37 -31.69 8.95
C SER A 758 1.21 -31.97 8.00
N ASP A 759 0.39 -32.95 8.34
CA ASP A 759 -0.84 -33.26 7.59
C ASP A 759 -1.97 -32.24 7.82
N LEU A 760 -1.75 -31.20 8.66
CA LEU A 760 -2.72 -30.13 8.86
C LEU A 760 -2.85 -29.29 7.60
N GLU A 761 -4.09 -29.04 7.18
CA GLU A 761 -4.41 -28.23 6.01
C GLU A 761 -5.26 -27.01 6.43
N PRO A 762 -4.62 -25.98 7.03
CA PRO A 762 -5.34 -24.80 7.49
C PRO A 762 -5.82 -23.87 6.36
N GLY A 763 -5.27 -24.04 5.17
CA GLY A 763 -5.54 -23.20 4.01
C GLY A 763 -4.27 -22.57 3.41
N TYR A 764 -4.44 -21.48 2.67
CA TYR A 764 -3.31 -20.89 1.93
C TYR A 764 -2.22 -20.25 2.82
N ILE A 765 -2.44 -20.09 4.13
CA ILE A 765 -1.38 -19.71 5.08
C ILE A 765 -0.17 -20.65 4.99
N LYS A 766 -0.41 -21.95 4.77
CA LYS A 766 0.64 -22.97 4.59
C LYS A 766 1.45 -22.76 3.31
N GLY A 767 0.93 -22.01 2.33
CA GLY A 767 1.64 -21.61 1.11
C GLY A 767 2.68 -20.50 1.32
N TYR A 768 2.65 -19.79 2.44
CA TYR A 768 3.71 -18.85 2.79
C TYR A 768 4.94 -19.59 3.33
N VAL A 769 6.13 -19.09 2.98
CA VAL A 769 7.38 -19.64 3.50
C VAL A 769 7.34 -19.64 5.04
N PRO A 770 7.68 -20.74 5.72
CA PRO A 770 7.77 -20.80 7.18
C PRO A 770 8.61 -19.65 7.76
N GLY A 771 8.04 -18.89 8.67
CA GLY A 771 8.64 -17.69 9.26
C GLY A 771 8.38 -16.38 8.49
N VAL A 772 7.50 -16.39 7.49
CA VAL A 772 7.13 -15.19 6.70
C VAL A 772 5.64 -14.93 6.82
N ARG A 773 5.26 -13.65 6.93
CA ARG A 773 3.86 -13.21 7.09
C ARG A 773 3.18 -13.88 8.29
N GLU A 774 1.93 -14.31 8.09
CA GLU A 774 1.13 -15.00 9.10
C GLU A 774 1.66 -16.39 9.45
N ASN A 775 2.47 -17.00 8.58
CA ASN A 775 3.02 -18.33 8.80
C ASN A 775 4.26 -18.33 9.72
N GLY A 776 4.08 -17.90 10.97
CA GLY A 776 5.13 -17.91 12.00
C GLY A 776 6.16 -16.79 11.90
N GLY A 777 5.96 -15.77 11.02
CA GLY A 777 6.65 -14.49 11.09
C GLY A 777 6.12 -13.61 12.24
N GLN A 778 6.72 -12.43 12.44
CA GLN A 778 6.02 -11.39 13.20
C GLN A 778 5.01 -10.76 12.27
N TYR A 779 3.74 -11.01 12.46
CA TYR A 779 2.69 -10.18 11.87
C TYR A 779 2.45 -9.00 12.81
N THR A 780 2.88 -7.81 12.40
CA THR A 780 3.06 -6.66 13.30
C THR A 780 1.77 -6.25 13.99
N HIS A 781 0.62 -6.36 13.31
CA HIS A 781 -0.71 -6.11 13.85
C HIS A 781 -0.99 -6.97 15.10
N ALA A 782 -0.82 -8.29 14.98
CA ALA A 782 -1.02 -9.23 16.09
C ALA A 782 0.02 -9.05 17.20
N ALA A 783 1.25 -8.70 16.86
CA ALA A 783 2.30 -8.41 17.82
C ALA A 783 1.98 -7.16 18.67
N ILE A 784 1.31 -6.16 18.08
CA ILE A 784 0.79 -4.99 18.81
C ILE A 784 -0.33 -5.42 19.79
N TRP A 785 -1.22 -6.34 19.39
CA TRP A 785 -2.23 -6.88 20.30
C TRP A 785 -1.61 -7.61 21.50
N ALA A 786 -0.54 -8.40 21.28
CA ALA A 786 0.19 -9.04 22.36
C ALA A 786 0.79 -8.01 23.32
N THR A 787 1.39 -6.95 22.79
CA THR A 787 1.95 -5.85 23.60
C THR A 787 0.87 -5.11 24.40
N THR A 788 -0.28 -4.85 23.77
CA THR A 788 -1.46 -4.25 24.41
C THR A 788 -1.95 -5.12 25.57
N ALA A 789 -1.98 -6.44 25.39
CA ALA A 789 -2.39 -7.38 26.42
C ALA A 789 -1.44 -7.35 27.65
N PHE A 790 -0.12 -7.30 27.45
CA PHE A 790 0.83 -7.14 28.55
C PHE A 790 0.63 -5.82 29.30
N ALA A 791 0.43 -4.73 28.59
CA ALA A 791 0.15 -3.43 29.19
C ALA A 791 -1.15 -3.44 30.01
N MET A 792 -2.22 -4.08 29.51
CA MET A 792 -3.50 -4.22 30.24
C MET A 792 -3.40 -5.13 31.46
N LEU A 793 -2.46 -6.08 31.48
CA LEU A 793 -2.15 -6.89 32.66
C LEU A 793 -1.32 -6.14 33.71
N GLY A 794 -0.88 -4.91 33.43
CA GLY A 794 -0.01 -4.09 34.28
C GLY A 794 1.47 -4.50 34.24
N ASP A 795 1.89 -5.35 33.28
CA ASP A 795 3.29 -5.73 33.11
C ASP A 795 4.03 -4.66 32.27
N LYS A 796 4.38 -3.58 32.94
CA LYS A 796 5.03 -2.40 32.35
C LYS A 796 6.34 -2.76 31.65
N GLU A 797 7.21 -3.51 32.35
CA GLU A 797 8.52 -3.88 31.82
C GLU A 797 8.40 -4.64 30.49
N ARG A 798 7.49 -5.62 30.45
CA ARG A 798 7.26 -6.42 29.26
C ARG A 798 6.63 -5.60 28.14
N ALA A 799 5.62 -4.79 28.45
CA ALA A 799 4.95 -3.96 27.45
C ALA A 799 5.92 -3.00 26.74
N TRP A 800 6.84 -2.36 27.48
CA TRP A 800 7.82 -1.46 26.91
C TRP A 800 8.97 -2.17 26.20
N GLU A 801 9.41 -3.35 26.68
CA GLU A 801 10.34 -4.20 25.93
C GLU A 801 9.77 -4.55 24.55
N LEU A 802 8.51 -5.00 24.49
CA LEU A 802 7.87 -5.38 23.24
C LEU A 802 7.58 -4.17 22.35
N PHE A 803 7.17 -3.04 22.93
CA PHE A 803 7.03 -1.78 22.19
C PHE A 803 8.34 -1.38 21.49
N ALA A 804 9.47 -1.47 22.21
CA ALA A 804 10.78 -1.18 21.65
C ALA A 804 11.15 -2.11 20.47
N MET A 805 10.75 -3.40 20.55
CA MET A 805 10.93 -4.36 19.45
C MET A 805 10.03 -4.04 18.25
N LEU A 806 8.83 -3.50 18.46
CA LEU A 806 7.87 -3.15 17.39
C LEU A 806 8.24 -1.86 16.67
N ASN A 807 8.94 -0.95 17.35
CA ASN A 807 9.25 0.37 16.87
C ASN A 807 10.24 0.34 15.68
N PRO A 808 9.83 0.79 14.47
CA PRO A 808 10.67 0.75 13.29
C PRO A 808 11.94 1.63 13.41
N ILE A 809 11.90 2.72 14.20
CA ILE A 809 13.07 3.57 14.44
C ILE A 809 14.16 2.78 15.14
N ASN A 810 13.83 1.99 16.17
CA ASN A 810 14.79 1.16 16.87
C ASN A 810 15.41 0.07 15.99
N ARG A 811 14.70 -0.38 14.95
CA ARG A 811 15.19 -1.37 13.98
C ARG A 811 16.04 -0.78 12.87
N GLY A 812 15.98 0.52 12.67
CA GLY A 812 16.63 1.20 11.56
C GLY A 812 17.50 2.39 11.96
N SER A 813 17.90 2.52 13.23
CA SER A 813 18.66 3.67 13.72
C SER A 813 20.19 3.51 13.64
N ARG A 814 20.71 2.35 13.27
CA ARG A 814 22.13 2.06 13.11
C ARG A 814 22.42 1.36 11.77
N PRO A 815 23.63 1.49 11.22
CA PRO A 815 23.99 0.88 9.94
C PRO A 815 23.76 -0.65 9.90
N GLU A 816 24.13 -1.38 10.96
CA GLU A 816 24.00 -2.83 11.01
C GLU A 816 22.53 -3.26 11.12
N GLU A 817 21.70 -2.45 11.76
CA GLU A 817 20.26 -2.71 11.94
C GLU A 817 19.53 -2.47 10.64
N ILE A 818 19.81 -1.38 9.95
CA ILE A 818 19.15 -1.06 8.67
C ILE A 818 19.54 -2.03 7.55
N GLU A 819 20.77 -2.57 7.55
CA GLU A 819 21.20 -3.64 6.65
C GLU A 819 20.39 -4.93 6.85
N ARG A 820 19.90 -5.18 8.07
CA ARG A 820 19.04 -6.32 8.39
C ARG A 820 17.58 -6.02 8.09
N TYR A 821 17.07 -4.87 8.59
CA TYR A 821 15.67 -4.47 8.48
C TYR A 821 15.28 -4.09 7.05
N LYS A 822 16.11 -3.34 6.35
CA LYS A 822 16.08 -2.94 4.92
C LYS A 822 14.99 -1.94 4.53
N VAL A 823 13.83 -1.97 5.17
CA VAL A 823 12.69 -1.14 4.80
C VAL A 823 12.69 0.18 5.58
N GLU A 824 11.74 1.07 5.28
CA GLU A 824 11.67 2.42 5.83
C GLU A 824 11.60 2.43 7.36
N PRO A 825 12.50 3.13 8.05
CA PRO A 825 12.49 3.18 9.51
C PRO A 825 11.52 4.21 10.11
N TYR A 826 10.71 4.88 9.28
CA TYR A 826 9.77 5.93 9.70
C TYR A 826 8.29 5.51 9.63
N VAL A 827 7.99 4.30 9.13
CA VAL A 827 6.63 3.76 9.04
C VAL A 827 6.57 2.30 9.50
N MET A 828 5.38 1.84 9.87
CA MET A 828 5.16 0.45 10.26
C MET A 828 5.24 -0.47 9.05
N SER A 829 5.93 -1.61 9.22
CA SER A 829 5.87 -2.74 8.30
C SER A 829 4.76 -3.71 8.69
N ALA A 830 4.18 -4.39 7.71
CA ALA A 830 3.13 -5.38 7.95
C ALA A 830 3.66 -6.62 8.69
N ASP A 831 4.86 -7.06 8.33
CA ASP A 831 5.49 -8.22 8.94
C ASP A 831 7.03 -8.07 9.05
N ILE A 832 7.62 -8.91 9.89
CA ILE A 832 9.06 -9.08 10.05
C ILE A 832 9.38 -10.56 9.92
N TYR A 833 10.34 -10.90 9.07
CA TYR A 833 10.68 -12.28 8.77
C TYR A 833 11.39 -12.97 9.95
N ALA A 834 10.93 -14.17 10.29
CA ALA A 834 11.58 -15.09 11.21
C ALA A 834 12.38 -16.18 10.48
N ALA A 835 12.35 -16.16 9.13
CA ALA A 835 12.99 -17.18 8.27
C ALA A 835 14.46 -16.85 7.97
N ALA A 836 15.39 -17.80 8.24
CA ALA A 836 16.77 -17.65 7.83
C ALA A 836 16.93 -17.78 6.28
N PRO A 837 17.83 -17.01 5.62
CA PRO A 837 18.82 -16.09 6.19
C PRO A 837 18.28 -14.66 6.40
N HIS A 838 16.98 -14.43 6.26
CA HIS A 838 16.36 -13.11 6.25
C HIS A 838 15.71 -12.71 7.61
N THR A 839 16.09 -13.37 8.69
CA THR A 839 15.56 -13.08 10.02
C THR A 839 15.78 -11.61 10.42
N GLY A 840 14.70 -10.92 10.79
CA GLY A 840 14.70 -9.50 11.15
C GLY A 840 14.49 -8.53 9.98
N ARG A 841 14.34 -9.03 8.73
CA ARG A 841 13.98 -8.21 7.57
C ARG A 841 12.52 -7.80 7.65
N GLY A 842 12.22 -6.52 7.44
CA GLY A 842 10.84 -6.03 7.24
C GLY A 842 10.27 -6.53 5.91
N GLY A 843 8.98 -6.86 5.92
CA GLY A 843 8.22 -7.17 4.71
C GLY A 843 7.74 -5.88 4.02
N TRP A 844 6.49 -5.84 3.55
CA TRP A 844 5.98 -4.60 2.95
C TRP A 844 5.62 -3.56 4.02
N THR A 845 5.76 -2.29 3.66
CA THR A 845 5.49 -1.13 4.50
C THR A 845 4.27 -0.35 4.01
N TRP A 846 3.86 0.65 4.74
CA TRP A 846 2.78 1.58 4.46
C TRP A 846 1.38 0.96 4.52
N TYR A 847 1.03 0.06 3.62
CA TYR A 847 -0.33 -0.48 3.52
C TYR A 847 -0.57 -1.61 4.53
N THR A 848 -0.65 -1.24 5.80
CA THR A 848 -0.88 -2.15 6.93
C THR A 848 -1.69 -1.48 8.04
N GLY A 849 -2.64 -2.19 8.64
CA GLY A 849 -3.41 -1.74 9.81
C GLY A 849 -2.58 -1.62 11.09
N ALA A 850 -1.33 -2.09 11.06
CA ALA A 850 -0.41 -1.98 12.20
C ALA A 850 -0.17 -0.54 12.65
N ALA A 851 -0.21 0.45 11.74
CA ALA A 851 0.01 1.86 12.09
C ALA A 851 -1.08 2.41 13.02
N GLY A 852 -2.35 2.18 12.68
CA GLY A 852 -3.49 2.60 13.51
C GLY A 852 -3.49 1.93 14.89
N TRP A 853 -3.19 0.63 14.94
CA TRP A 853 -3.08 -0.09 16.20
C TRP A 853 -1.87 0.34 17.04
N MET A 854 -0.74 0.67 16.41
CA MET A 854 0.44 1.19 17.10
C MET A 854 0.16 2.57 17.71
N TYR A 855 -0.58 3.44 17.00
CA TYR A 855 -1.02 4.72 17.53
C TYR A 855 -1.92 4.54 18.77
N ARG A 856 -2.89 3.62 18.71
CA ARG A 856 -3.77 3.30 19.86
C ARG A 856 -3.01 2.69 21.03
N LEU A 857 -2.07 1.78 20.75
CA LEU A 857 -1.17 1.25 21.79
C LEU A 857 -0.42 2.39 22.47
N SER A 858 0.21 3.28 21.70
CA SER A 858 1.00 4.39 22.21
C SER A 858 0.16 5.37 23.06
N VAL A 859 -0.91 5.90 22.45
CA VAL A 859 -1.70 6.97 23.06
C VAL A 859 -2.69 6.46 24.10
N GLU A 860 -3.50 5.44 23.75
CA GLU A 860 -4.60 4.98 24.62
C GLU A 860 -4.15 4.00 25.72
N THR A 861 -3.12 3.17 25.42
CA THR A 861 -2.74 2.09 26.35
C THR A 861 -1.49 2.43 27.16
N LEU A 862 -0.38 2.82 26.50
CA LEU A 862 0.87 3.12 27.20
C LEU A 862 0.81 4.49 27.88
N LEU A 863 0.50 5.56 27.14
CA LEU A 863 0.35 6.90 27.73
C LEU A 863 -0.99 7.09 28.46
N GLY A 864 -1.94 6.21 28.22
CA GLY A 864 -3.19 6.11 28.99
C GLY A 864 -4.22 7.18 28.69
N LEU A 865 -4.12 7.90 27.57
CA LEU A 865 -5.10 8.93 27.18
C LEU A 865 -6.33 8.28 26.54
N LYS A 866 -7.47 8.30 27.22
CA LYS A 866 -8.75 7.78 26.71
C LYS A 866 -9.80 8.88 26.73
N ARG A 867 -10.44 9.08 25.60
CA ARG A 867 -11.58 10.00 25.51
C ARG A 867 -12.90 9.25 25.79
N GLU A 868 -13.72 9.78 26.66
CA GLU A 868 -15.03 9.24 27.06
C GLU A 868 -16.08 10.38 26.96
N GLY A 869 -16.66 10.55 25.75
CA GLY A 869 -17.59 11.64 25.47
C GLY A 869 -16.94 13.02 25.55
N ASP A 870 -17.29 13.78 26.59
CA ASP A 870 -16.79 15.12 26.92
C ASP A 870 -15.79 15.10 28.11
N GLU A 871 -15.15 13.95 28.37
CA GLU A 871 -14.13 13.80 29.39
C GLU A 871 -12.90 13.07 28.83
N LEU A 872 -11.72 13.34 29.40
CA LEU A 872 -10.52 12.55 29.20
C LEU A 872 -10.20 11.76 30.47
N ARG A 873 -9.93 10.48 30.32
CA ARG A 873 -9.40 9.61 31.36
C ARG A 873 -7.90 9.40 31.15
N ILE A 874 -7.12 9.55 32.19
CA ILE A 874 -5.69 9.24 32.21
C ILE A 874 -5.49 7.95 33.02
N ALA A 875 -4.95 6.92 32.37
CA ALA A 875 -4.68 5.61 32.95
C ALA A 875 -3.41 4.99 32.33
N PRO A 876 -2.21 5.49 32.65
CA PRO A 876 -0.98 5.14 31.97
C PRO A 876 -0.40 3.78 32.40
N CYS A 877 0.38 3.19 31.49
CA CYS A 877 1.26 2.06 31.74
C CYS A 877 2.69 2.47 31.34
N VAL A 878 3.30 3.40 32.09
CA VAL A 878 4.63 3.95 31.79
C VAL A 878 5.71 3.33 32.68
N PRO A 879 6.99 3.34 32.26
CA PRO A 879 8.11 2.86 33.07
C PRO A 879 8.23 3.58 34.39
N ASP A 880 8.69 2.88 35.44
CA ASP A 880 8.79 3.41 36.77
C ASP A 880 9.93 4.46 36.96
N ASP A 881 10.85 4.54 35.98
CA ASP A 881 11.94 5.51 35.92
C ASP A 881 11.54 6.84 35.24
N TRP A 882 10.34 6.95 34.72
CA TRP A 882 9.85 8.22 34.18
C TRP A 882 9.46 9.17 35.32
N GLU A 883 10.04 10.37 35.33
CA GLU A 883 9.66 11.42 36.31
C GLU A 883 8.36 12.11 35.91
N SER A 884 8.22 12.41 34.62
CA SER A 884 7.03 13.06 34.07
C SER A 884 6.97 12.92 32.53
N TYR A 885 5.81 13.17 31.95
CA TYR A 885 5.61 13.36 30.53
C TYR A 885 4.43 14.31 30.30
N LYS A 886 4.31 14.83 29.05
CA LYS A 886 3.25 15.75 28.70
C LYS A 886 2.46 15.26 27.50
N ILE A 887 1.16 15.63 27.48
CA ILE A 887 0.24 15.43 26.36
C ILE A 887 -0.43 16.78 26.09
N HIS A 888 -0.28 17.31 24.87
CA HIS A 888 -1.03 18.45 24.38
C HIS A 888 -2.19 17.90 23.55
N TYR A 889 -3.40 18.13 24.00
CA TYR A 889 -4.63 17.60 23.41
C TYR A 889 -5.52 18.72 22.91
N ARG A 890 -5.90 18.69 21.63
CA ARG A 890 -6.86 19.63 21.07
C ARG A 890 -8.25 19.03 21.04
N TYR A 891 -9.17 19.64 21.78
CA TYR A 891 -10.58 19.33 21.74
C TYR A 891 -11.31 20.43 20.97
N ARG A 892 -11.72 20.16 19.71
CA ARG A 892 -12.26 21.16 18.80
C ARG A 892 -11.30 22.36 18.65
N ASP A 893 -11.69 23.56 19.18
CA ASP A 893 -10.87 24.78 19.14
C ASP A 893 -10.15 25.09 20.46
N THR A 894 -10.21 24.19 21.45
CA THR A 894 -9.65 24.36 22.80
C THR A 894 -8.44 23.46 23.02
N PHE A 895 -7.40 23.96 23.66
CA PHE A 895 -6.17 23.20 23.92
C PHE A 895 -6.03 22.84 25.39
N TYR A 896 -5.62 21.62 25.68
CA TYR A 896 -5.31 21.07 27.00
C TYR A 896 -3.84 20.69 27.06
N HIS A 897 -3.06 21.37 27.93
CA HIS A 897 -1.67 21.06 28.21
C HIS A 897 -1.61 20.21 29.47
N ILE A 898 -1.54 18.91 29.32
CA ILE A 898 -1.64 17.93 30.38
C ILE A 898 -0.23 17.48 30.76
N THR A 899 0.19 17.79 32.00
CA THR A 899 1.44 17.30 32.59
C THR A 899 1.14 16.15 33.54
N ILE A 900 1.69 14.99 33.28
CA ILE A 900 1.55 13.83 34.12
C ILE A 900 2.83 13.66 34.92
N GLN A 901 2.72 13.77 36.26
CA GLN A 901 3.79 13.57 37.22
C GLN A 901 3.76 12.13 37.74
N CYS A 902 4.84 11.38 37.49
CA CYS A 902 5.00 10.01 37.95
C CYS A 902 5.63 10.01 39.32
N GLY A 903 4.92 9.56 40.33
CA GLY A 903 5.25 9.76 41.77
C GLY A 903 6.25 8.78 42.43
N GLY A 904 7.20 8.15 41.68
CA GLY A 904 8.21 7.20 42.21
C GLY A 904 7.73 5.73 42.24
N GLU A 905 8.33 4.89 43.09
CA GLU A 905 8.33 3.40 43.06
C GLU A 905 6.98 2.64 42.90
N LYS A 906 5.85 3.19 42.56
CA LYS A 906 4.60 2.53 42.12
C LYS A 906 3.54 3.56 41.67
N SER A 907 3.72 4.10 40.51
CA SER A 907 2.75 5.05 39.94
C SER A 907 1.68 4.32 39.09
N ASP A 908 0.76 3.60 39.73
CA ASP A 908 -0.20 2.74 39.05
C ASP A 908 -1.59 3.37 38.90
N TYR A 909 -1.89 4.46 39.60
CA TYR A 909 -3.20 5.12 39.54
C TYR A 909 -3.12 6.63 39.76
N VAL A 910 -4.11 7.34 39.26
CA VAL A 910 -4.23 8.79 39.42
C VAL A 910 -4.71 9.10 40.84
N THR A 911 -3.93 9.90 41.56
CA THR A 911 -4.25 10.34 42.93
C THR A 911 -4.89 11.73 42.98
N ARG A 912 -4.55 12.60 42.02
CA ARG A 912 -5.03 13.99 41.95
C ARG A 912 -4.99 14.52 40.53
N VAL A 913 -6.02 15.28 40.19
CA VAL A 913 -6.06 16.09 38.95
C VAL A 913 -6.36 17.54 39.33
N THR A 914 -5.61 18.48 38.75
CA THR A 914 -5.91 19.92 38.83
C THR A 914 -6.03 20.47 37.44
N MET A 915 -6.96 21.40 37.21
CA MET A 915 -7.11 22.15 35.95
C MET A 915 -7.12 23.63 36.28
N ASP A 916 -6.21 24.38 35.68
CA ASP A 916 -6.01 25.82 35.94
C ASP A 916 -5.83 26.16 37.43
N GLY A 917 -5.14 25.30 38.15
CA GLY A 917 -4.88 25.41 39.59
C GLY A 917 -6.04 24.96 40.48
N ALA A 918 -7.21 24.64 39.97
CA ALA A 918 -8.33 24.10 40.71
C ALA A 918 -8.37 22.57 40.71
N VAL A 919 -8.66 21.96 41.85
CA VAL A 919 -8.80 20.49 41.94
C VAL A 919 -10.06 20.05 41.24
N VAL A 920 -9.90 19.12 40.29
CA VAL A 920 -11.02 18.47 39.59
C VAL A 920 -11.56 17.34 40.50
N ASN A 921 -12.84 17.41 40.79
CA ASN A 921 -13.51 16.35 41.57
C ASN A 921 -13.87 15.18 40.65
N GLY A 922 -13.16 14.06 40.79
CA GLY A 922 -13.36 12.82 40.03
C GLY A 922 -12.08 12.01 39.93
N ALA A 923 -12.18 10.69 39.90
CA ALA A 923 -11.03 9.78 39.87
C ALA A 923 -10.34 9.80 38.48
N GLY A 924 -9.51 10.82 38.20
CA GLY A 924 -8.68 10.87 37.01
C GLY A 924 -9.40 11.35 35.72
N LEU A 925 -10.57 11.98 35.86
CA LEU A 925 -11.32 12.51 34.72
C LEU A 925 -11.04 14.03 34.55
N ILE A 926 -10.77 14.44 33.31
CA ILE A 926 -10.54 15.83 32.91
C ILE A 926 -11.74 16.25 32.06
N PRO A 927 -12.55 17.23 32.48
CA PRO A 927 -13.68 17.69 31.66
C PRO A 927 -13.19 18.44 30.44
N LEU A 928 -13.80 18.17 29.27
CA LEU A 928 -13.51 18.81 28.00
C LEU A 928 -14.53 19.94 27.73
N LEU A 929 -14.05 21.16 27.72
CA LEU A 929 -14.80 22.36 27.40
C LEU A 929 -14.40 22.85 26.01
N ASP A 930 -15.35 23.37 25.23
CA ASP A 930 -15.07 23.99 23.93
C ASP A 930 -15.27 25.53 24.08
N ASP A 931 -14.33 26.17 24.78
CA ASP A 931 -14.37 27.59 25.11
C ASP A 931 -13.28 28.41 24.41
N ARG A 932 -12.46 27.79 23.56
CA ARG A 932 -11.35 28.38 22.78
C ARG A 932 -10.25 28.95 23.65
N GLN A 933 -10.05 28.38 24.85
CA GLN A 933 -8.98 28.76 25.77
C GLN A 933 -7.88 27.70 25.75
N GLU A 934 -6.76 28.01 26.44
CA GLU A 934 -5.74 27.05 26.77
C GLU A 934 -5.89 26.65 28.25
N HIS A 935 -6.05 25.35 28.52
CA HIS A 935 -6.16 24.81 29.88
C HIS A 935 -4.87 24.09 30.27
N HIS A 936 -4.39 24.37 31.47
CA HIS A 936 -3.26 23.66 32.07
C HIS A 936 -3.74 22.61 33.06
N VAL A 937 -3.45 21.36 32.80
CA VAL A 937 -3.86 20.22 33.63
C VAL A 937 -2.63 19.53 34.22
N GLU A 938 -2.65 19.34 35.54
CA GLU A 938 -1.65 18.52 36.20
C GLU A 938 -2.31 17.26 36.73
N VAL A 939 -1.73 16.10 36.40
CA VAL A 939 -2.15 14.78 36.83
C VAL A 939 -1.04 14.18 37.67
N MET A 940 -1.35 13.80 38.91
CA MET A 940 -0.41 13.13 39.81
C MET A 940 -0.73 11.65 39.93
N LEU A 941 0.27 10.81 39.69
CA LEU A 941 0.22 9.37 39.89
C LEU A 941 0.77 9.04 41.30
N GLY A 942 0.25 7.96 41.92
CA GLY A 942 0.69 7.53 43.24
C GLY A 942 0.66 6.05 43.41
#